data_31378df51104159615e54261bc95b17b
#
_entry.id   31378df51104159615e54261bc95b17b
#
_cell.length_a   1.000
_cell.length_b   1.000
_cell.length_c   1.000
_cell.angle_alpha   90.00
_cell.angle_beta   90.00
_cell.angle_gamma   90.00
#
_symmetry.space_group_name_H-M   'P 1'
#
loop_
_entity.id
_entity.type
_entity.pdbx_description
1 polymer ?
#
loop_
_entity_poly.entity_id
_entity_poly.type
_entity_poly.pdbx_seq_one_letter_code
_entity_poly.pdbx_strand_id
1 'polypeptide(L)'
;MYIFGIPKFCFSFILSVVISGLVHAEEQVLEPMEVSALRLETPDKNLPARIQVIDQARIELSGATNIVGLLRKEANLQVRSTSGNSARASISLGGFGDNGGHRTLVLLDGHRLNAFDLSPINWHSIPLAMIKSIEVIRGAQSGTYGNHTVGGVIKINTKLPKLEPTASLEAFSGSFDSFNARGAYSQKLGEIGLTIFGERAESDGYRMNGDHQTDAGGLRLDWGNESDFRGYLSWSLSNSEFGLPGSLDANTVAVDRRQTSNPDDRGEARSSQLRAGLMHQINEKWRLENRIGYEDRKNAADMPSQSGYLADTDYETFSYSPILHHNSEDSDYLIGFDYFKGELDLNGIYTSFNSDASRDYERMTAAIFTSVRHSISEEWDWIGNLRFQKSENNLSYTGTKLEDVKDEDWASGIGLIRKFGDVDRLYTTIRRFFRYPSTDELIAFYPPSYFPANHLSLVPENGYEAELGLDWSMEKILLSGRIFRQWMEQEIIVDGFDNINLDETSRIGLDLSLSWELADYASTGISYDFVRAKIEKGTYEGSNIPLVAESLVRLFLEIKPIDSLLFNIGGSYVGESFVGNDLSNSNGKLEDYWLYDILINYELSESATFFGGVDNLLDEEYLSTAYNTALYPGEGRNVRAGLRFSF
;
A
#
# COMPACT_ATOMS: atom_id res chain seq x y z
N MET A 1 27.48 -7.66 -20.55
CA MET A 1 27.27 -9.10 -20.43
C MET A 1 28.12 -9.59 -19.27
N TYR A 2 27.64 -9.39 -18.05
CA TYR A 2 28.15 -10.05 -16.86
C TYR A 2 26.93 -10.56 -16.08
N ILE A 3 26.76 -11.88 -16.18
CA ILE A 3 25.72 -12.65 -15.50
C ILE A 3 26.19 -12.85 -14.05
N PHE A 4 25.60 -12.16 -13.09
CA PHE A 4 25.61 -12.60 -11.70
C PHE A 4 24.34 -13.41 -11.45
N GLY A 5 24.42 -14.72 -11.70
CA GLY A 5 23.39 -15.65 -11.30
C GLY A 5 23.29 -15.68 -9.78
N ILE A 6 22.11 -15.44 -9.26
CA ILE A 6 21.76 -15.82 -7.87
C ILE A 6 21.96 -17.34 -7.80
N PRO A 7 22.79 -17.87 -6.90
CA PRO A 7 23.03 -19.29 -6.87
C PRO A 7 21.72 -20.02 -6.48
N LYS A 8 21.39 -21.09 -7.21
CA LYS A 8 20.30 -22.04 -6.91
C LYS A 8 20.39 -22.70 -5.50
N PHE A 9 21.18 -22.13 -4.60
CA PHE A 9 21.55 -22.68 -3.29
C PHE A 9 20.61 -22.30 -2.14
N CYS A 10 19.75 -21.27 -2.29
CA CYS A 10 18.90 -20.82 -1.18
C CYS A 10 17.77 -21.80 -0.79
N PHE A 11 17.33 -22.65 -1.69
CA PHE A 11 16.20 -23.56 -1.40
C PHE A 11 16.61 -24.85 -0.65
N SER A 12 17.86 -25.31 -0.78
CA SER A 12 18.35 -26.53 -0.10
C SER A 12 18.77 -26.32 1.36
N PHE A 13 18.98 -25.09 1.80
CA PHE A 13 19.45 -24.82 3.16
C PHE A 13 18.33 -24.74 4.20
N ILE A 14 17.09 -24.45 3.79
CA ILE A 14 15.93 -24.34 4.69
C ILE A 14 15.51 -25.69 5.28
N LEU A 15 15.77 -26.80 4.58
CA LEU A 15 15.30 -28.13 4.99
C LEU A 15 16.21 -28.81 6.06
N SER A 16 17.42 -28.32 6.30
CA SER A 16 18.40 -29.00 7.19
C SER A 16 18.46 -28.42 8.62
N VAL A 17 17.86 -27.27 8.90
CA VAL A 17 17.98 -26.57 10.21
C VAL A 17 16.85 -26.94 11.20
N VAL A 18 15.79 -27.60 10.73
CA VAL A 18 14.54 -27.81 11.50
C VAL A 18 14.62 -28.93 12.57
N ILE A 19 15.73 -29.70 12.70
CA ILE A 19 15.71 -30.95 13.50
C ILE A 19 16.46 -30.89 14.86
N SER A 20 16.94 -29.76 15.33
CA SER A 20 17.69 -29.78 16.60
C SER A 20 17.36 -28.61 17.53
N GLY A 21 16.43 -28.78 18.45
CA GLY A 21 16.32 -27.84 19.56
C GLY A 21 14.98 -27.77 20.28
N LEU A 22 14.60 -28.82 20.99
CA LEU A 22 13.59 -28.73 22.04
C LEU A 22 14.28 -28.40 23.38
N VAL A 23 14.23 -27.15 23.78
CA VAL A 23 14.56 -26.73 25.16
C VAL A 23 13.40 -25.86 25.66
N HIS A 24 12.77 -26.29 26.75
CA HIS A 24 11.74 -25.55 27.46
C HIS A 24 12.34 -24.36 28.20
N ALA A 25 11.85 -23.16 27.93
CA ALA A 25 12.14 -21.96 28.70
C ALA A 25 10.86 -21.13 28.91
N GLU A 26 10.72 -20.51 30.10
CA GLU A 26 9.56 -19.71 30.48
C GLU A 26 9.34 -18.51 29.58
N GLU A 27 8.06 -18.22 29.33
CA GLU A 27 7.52 -17.26 28.40
C GLU A 27 7.77 -15.80 28.87
N GLN A 28 8.80 -15.15 28.32
CA GLN A 28 8.85 -13.69 28.27
C GLN A 28 8.47 -13.25 26.87
N VAL A 29 7.22 -12.85 26.69
CA VAL A 29 6.70 -12.29 25.45
C VAL A 29 7.35 -10.92 25.24
N LEU A 30 8.12 -10.75 24.17
CA LEU A 30 8.41 -9.41 23.64
C LEU A 30 7.11 -8.85 23.11
N GLU A 31 6.56 -7.83 23.75
CA GLU A 31 5.45 -7.10 23.16
C GLU A 31 5.90 -6.43 21.87
N PRO A 32 5.03 -6.37 20.86
CA PRO A 32 5.39 -5.83 19.56
C PRO A 32 5.83 -4.38 19.67
N MET A 33 6.81 -3.98 18.85
CA MET A 33 7.07 -2.57 18.58
C MET A 33 5.86 -2.01 17.84
N GLU A 34 4.83 -1.61 18.59
CA GLU A 34 3.64 -1.00 18.03
C GLU A 34 4.00 0.37 17.48
N VAL A 35 4.10 0.45 16.17
CA VAL A 35 4.15 1.74 15.48
C VAL A 35 2.71 2.22 15.40
N SER A 36 2.31 3.09 16.31
CA SER A 36 0.95 3.61 16.37
C SER A 36 0.59 4.48 15.16
N ALA A 37 -0.70 4.60 14.85
CA ALA A 37 -1.20 5.34 13.69
C ALA A 37 -0.78 6.82 13.64
N LEU A 38 -0.51 7.46 14.78
CA LEU A 38 -0.01 8.83 14.87
C LEU A 38 1.46 8.91 15.31
N ARG A 39 2.21 7.79 15.20
CA ARG A 39 3.54 7.65 15.79
C ARG A 39 3.55 7.80 17.33
N LEU A 40 2.38 7.95 17.98
CA LEU A 40 2.19 7.86 19.42
C LEU A 40 1.96 6.39 19.79
N GLU A 41 2.46 5.92 20.92
CA GLU A 41 2.22 4.56 21.47
C GLU A 41 0.85 4.46 22.14
N THR A 42 -0.14 4.91 21.47
CA THR A 42 -1.51 4.97 21.96
C THR A 42 -2.32 3.92 21.23
N PRO A 43 -3.10 3.08 21.93
CA PRO A 43 -3.99 2.13 21.28
C PRO A 43 -4.84 2.81 20.19
N ASP A 44 -5.08 2.14 19.06
CA ASP A 44 -5.81 2.69 17.92
C ASP A 44 -7.17 3.28 18.29
N LYS A 45 -7.83 2.72 19.31
CA LYS A 45 -9.10 3.24 19.86
C LYS A 45 -9.00 4.67 20.44
N ASN A 46 -7.80 5.13 20.76
CA ASN A 46 -7.58 6.47 21.28
C ASN A 46 -7.11 7.46 20.20
N LEU A 47 -7.26 7.11 18.92
CA LEU A 47 -6.88 7.96 17.79
C LEU A 47 -8.13 8.46 17.05
N PRO A 48 -8.27 9.77 16.74
CA PRO A 48 -9.44 10.32 16.07
C PRO A 48 -9.37 10.08 14.56
N ALA A 49 -9.34 8.84 14.16
CA ALA A 49 -9.35 8.40 12.77
C ALA A 49 -10.06 7.04 12.67
N ARG A 50 -10.61 6.76 11.48
CA ARG A 50 -11.06 5.41 11.17
C ARG A 50 -9.86 4.55 10.82
N ILE A 51 -9.60 3.56 11.66
CA ILE A 51 -8.51 2.59 11.50
C ILE A 51 -9.14 1.21 11.36
N GLN A 52 -8.75 0.52 10.30
CA GLN A 52 -9.10 -0.87 10.08
C GLN A 52 -7.85 -1.72 10.20
N VAL A 53 -7.86 -2.68 11.12
CA VAL A 53 -6.77 -3.62 11.34
C VAL A 53 -7.11 -4.96 10.69
N ILE A 54 -6.20 -5.45 9.85
CA ILE A 54 -6.22 -6.79 9.28
C ILE A 54 -5.12 -7.56 10.00
N ASP A 55 -5.48 -8.38 10.96
CA ASP A 55 -4.55 -9.16 11.76
C ASP A 55 -4.06 -10.42 11.06
N GLN A 56 -3.13 -11.14 11.68
CA GLN A 56 -2.54 -12.36 11.10
C GLN A 56 -3.61 -13.43 10.82
N ALA A 57 -4.56 -13.64 11.74
CA ALA A 57 -5.62 -14.62 11.57
C ALA A 57 -6.47 -14.28 10.34
N ARG A 58 -6.81 -12.99 10.18
CA ARG A 58 -7.57 -12.51 9.02
C ARG A 58 -6.79 -12.65 7.71
N ILE A 59 -5.47 -12.35 7.70
CA ILE A 59 -4.60 -12.56 6.54
C ILE A 59 -4.64 -14.03 6.10
N GLU A 60 -4.48 -14.96 7.03
CA GLU A 60 -4.46 -16.39 6.76
C GLU A 60 -5.83 -16.93 6.26
N LEU A 61 -6.93 -16.40 6.79
CA LEU A 61 -8.30 -16.81 6.44
C LEU A 61 -8.83 -16.13 5.17
N SER A 62 -8.25 -15.01 4.72
CA SER A 62 -8.71 -14.27 3.53
C SER A 62 -8.49 -15.03 2.23
N GLY A 63 -7.53 -15.98 2.23
CA GLY A 63 -7.07 -16.66 1.01
C GLY A 63 -6.46 -15.74 -0.03
N ALA A 64 -6.03 -14.56 0.36
CA ALA A 64 -5.35 -13.65 -0.54
C ALA A 64 -3.99 -14.21 -0.96
N THR A 65 -3.68 -14.13 -2.24
CA THR A 65 -2.41 -14.57 -2.80
C THR A 65 -1.31 -13.51 -2.65
N ASN A 66 -1.71 -12.24 -2.50
CA ASN A 66 -0.82 -11.09 -2.36
C ASN A 66 -1.51 -9.96 -1.58
N ILE A 67 -0.76 -8.91 -1.23
CA ILE A 67 -1.24 -7.79 -0.43
C ILE A 67 -2.36 -7.01 -1.12
N VAL A 68 -2.30 -6.83 -2.43
CA VAL A 68 -3.32 -6.07 -3.18
C VAL A 68 -4.68 -6.78 -3.11
N GLY A 69 -4.68 -8.10 -3.32
CA GLY A 69 -5.87 -8.94 -3.16
C GLY A 69 -6.41 -8.91 -1.74
N LEU A 70 -5.52 -8.94 -0.74
CA LEU A 70 -5.89 -8.81 0.67
C LEU A 70 -6.58 -7.46 0.95
N LEU A 71 -5.98 -6.36 0.53
CA LEU A 71 -6.52 -5.01 0.73
C LEU A 71 -7.86 -4.81 0.01
N ARG A 72 -8.03 -5.34 -1.20
CA ARG A 72 -9.31 -5.34 -1.92
C ARG A 72 -10.40 -6.09 -1.12
N LYS A 73 -10.07 -7.31 -0.65
CA LYS A 73 -11.02 -8.20 0.03
C LYS A 73 -11.33 -7.75 1.45
N GLU A 74 -10.37 -7.24 2.18
CA GLU A 74 -10.53 -6.95 3.61
C GLU A 74 -10.75 -5.47 3.91
N ALA A 75 -10.16 -4.56 3.13
CA ALA A 75 -10.22 -3.13 3.41
C ALA A 75 -11.13 -2.34 2.45
N ASN A 76 -11.83 -2.99 1.52
CA ASN A 76 -12.73 -2.35 0.55
C ASN A 76 -12.06 -1.22 -0.24
N LEU A 77 -10.82 -1.44 -0.71
CA LEU A 77 -10.06 -0.44 -1.44
C LEU A 77 -10.26 -0.57 -2.95
N GLN A 78 -10.35 0.57 -3.64
CA GLN A 78 -10.34 0.58 -5.09
C GLN A 78 -8.94 0.21 -5.60
N VAL A 79 -8.88 -0.85 -6.40
CA VAL A 79 -7.65 -1.37 -7.01
C VAL A 79 -7.77 -1.23 -8.53
N ARG A 80 -6.75 -0.68 -9.18
CA ARG A 80 -6.66 -0.57 -10.63
C ARG A 80 -5.36 -1.17 -11.13
N SER A 81 -5.42 -1.93 -12.21
CA SER A 81 -4.25 -2.52 -12.86
C SER A 81 -4.30 -2.25 -14.36
N THR A 82 -3.18 -1.84 -14.93
CA THR A 82 -3.00 -1.68 -16.39
C THR A 82 -2.36 -2.91 -17.03
N SER A 83 -1.77 -3.79 -16.24
CA SER A 83 -1.11 -5.01 -16.72
C SER A 83 -2.01 -6.25 -16.67
N GLY A 84 -3.18 -6.17 -16.03
CA GLY A 84 -4.05 -7.32 -15.79
C GLY A 84 -3.52 -8.25 -14.69
N ASN A 85 -2.53 -7.81 -13.90
CA ASN A 85 -2.05 -8.48 -12.70
C ASN A 85 -1.94 -7.50 -11.53
N SER A 86 -1.78 -8.01 -10.32
CA SER A 86 -1.75 -7.20 -9.10
C SER A 86 -0.37 -6.68 -8.71
N ALA A 87 0.71 -7.12 -9.37
CA ALA A 87 2.09 -6.79 -8.97
C ALA A 87 2.35 -5.28 -8.90
N ARG A 88 1.80 -4.54 -9.86
CA ARG A 88 1.97 -3.09 -10.01
C ARG A 88 0.63 -2.34 -9.94
N ALA A 89 -0.35 -2.89 -9.26
CA ALA A 89 -1.66 -2.27 -9.12
C ALA A 89 -1.57 -0.96 -8.32
N SER A 90 -2.36 0.03 -8.74
CA SER A 90 -2.58 1.26 -7.99
C SER A 90 -3.72 1.05 -6.99
N ILE A 91 -3.50 1.47 -5.75
CA ILE A 91 -4.50 1.45 -4.68
C ILE A 91 -4.86 2.88 -4.33
N SER A 92 -6.14 3.19 -4.27
CA SER A 92 -6.65 4.52 -3.94
C SER A 92 -7.53 4.51 -2.70
N LEU A 93 -7.30 5.49 -1.81
CA LEU A 93 -8.11 5.84 -0.65
C LEU A 93 -8.69 7.24 -0.83
N GLY A 94 -9.91 7.50 -0.34
CA GLY A 94 -10.44 8.85 -0.19
C GLY A 94 -10.95 9.50 -1.49
N GLY A 95 -11.16 8.74 -2.58
CA GLY A 95 -11.74 9.30 -3.82
C GLY A 95 -10.77 10.12 -4.65
N PHE A 96 -9.55 9.62 -4.80
CA PHE A 96 -8.56 10.15 -5.73
C PHE A 96 -8.50 9.28 -6.99
N GLY A 97 -8.54 9.94 -8.14
CA GLY A 97 -8.57 9.30 -9.45
C GLY A 97 -7.22 8.71 -9.86
N ASP A 98 -6.68 9.19 -10.97
CA ASP A 98 -5.52 8.61 -11.64
C ASP A 98 -4.31 8.44 -10.72
N ASN A 99 -3.88 9.50 -10.08
CA ASN A 99 -2.74 9.51 -9.17
C ASN A 99 -3.09 9.11 -7.71
N GLY A 100 -4.16 8.34 -7.49
CA GLY A 100 -4.61 7.93 -6.15
C GLY A 100 -3.55 7.19 -5.33
N GLY A 101 -2.70 6.38 -5.97
CA GLY A 101 -1.59 5.68 -5.34
C GLY A 101 -0.52 6.62 -4.74
N HIS A 102 -0.36 7.83 -5.28
CA HIS A 102 0.56 8.85 -4.77
C HIS A 102 -0.07 9.75 -3.68
N ARG A 103 -1.34 9.51 -3.33
CA ARG A 103 -2.05 10.15 -2.22
C ARG A 103 -2.34 9.18 -1.08
N THR A 104 -1.85 7.94 -1.20
CA THR A 104 -1.92 6.90 -0.17
C THR A 104 -0.50 6.48 0.20
N LEU A 105 -0.09 6.79 1.43
CA LEU A 105 1.23 6.40 1.93
C LEU A 105 1.21 4.93 2.35
N VAL A 106 2.23 4.18 1.93
CA VAL A 106 2.44 2.79 2.38
C VAL A 106 3.73 2.72 3.20
N LEU A 107 3.62 2.16 4.39
CA LEU A 107 4.73 1.97 5.32
C LEU A 107 4.93 0.49 5.60
N LEU A 108 6.20 0.05 5.64
CA LEU A 108 6.61 -1.27 6.12
C LEU A 108 7.51 -1.09 7.35
N ASP A 109 7.05 -1.53 8.51
CA ASP A 109 7.69 -1.28 9.81
C ASP A 109 8.05 0.21 10.03
N GLY A 110 7.17 1.12 9.56
CA GLY A 110 7.37 2.56 9.65
C GLY A 110 8.28 3.18 8.58
N HIS A 111 8.84 2.39 7.67
CA HIS A 111 9.62 2.87 6.53
C HIS A 111 8.74 3.03 5.29
N ARG A 112 8.89 4.16 4.60
CA ARG A 112 8.12 4.53 3.41
C ARG A 112 8.48 3.62 2.22
N LEU A 113 7.45 3.12 1.52
CA LEU A 113 7.60 2.35 0.28
C LEU A 113 7.26 3.15 -0.98
N ASN A 114 6.56 4.28 -0.84
CA ASN A 114 6.25 5.13 -1.99
C ASN A 114 7.52 5.75 -2.56
N ALA A 115 7.65 5.69 -3.87
CA ALA A 115 8.66 6.37 -4.64
C ALA A 115 8.45 7.90 -4.63
N PHE A 116 9.48 8.67 -4.98
CA PHE A 116 9.37 10.13 -5.12
C PHE A 116 9.02 10.57 -6.55
N ASP A 117 9.06 9.64 -7.50
CA ASP A 117 8.53 9.70 -8.86
C ASP A 117 7.12 9.07 -8.93
N LEU A 118 6.58 8.81 -10.13
CA LEU A 118 5.31 8.12 -10.32
C LEU A 118 5.42 6.59 -10.38
N SER A 119 6.56 6.01 -10.02
CA SER A 119 6.74 4.56 -9.99
C SER A 119 5.78 3.91 -9.01
N PRO A 120 5.04 2.86 -9.42
CA PRO A 120 4.15 2.14 -8.52
C PRO A 120 4.94 1.32 -7.50
N ILE A 121 4.32 1.04 -6.36
CA ILE A 121 4.86 0.12 -5.36
C ILE A 121 4.93 -1.28 -5.95
N ASN A 122 6.06 -1.96 -5.78
CA ASN A 122 6.17 -3.39 -6.09
C ASN A 122 5.60 -4.21 -4.92
N TRP A 123 4.30 -4.51 -5.00
CA TRP A 123 3.59 -5.23 -3.94
C TRP A 123 4.07 -6.67 -3.74
N HIS A 124 4.62 -7.30 -4.78
CA HIS A 124 5.16 -8.66 -4.70
C HIS A 124 6.51 -8.73 -3.97
N SER A 125 7.17 -7.59 -3.74
CA SER A 125 8.38 -7.55 -2.92
C SER A 125 8.13 -7.72 -1.41
N ILE A 126 6.86 -7.81 -0.99
CA ILE A 126 6.44 -7.89 0.40
C ILE A 126 5.68 -9.21 0.63
N PRO A 127 6.38 -10.31 0.99
CA PRO A 127 5.75 -11.62 1.22
C PRO A 127 4.73 -11.59 2.35
N LEU A 128 3.51 -12.12 2.09
CA LEU A 128 2.47 -12.22 3.10
C LEU A 128 2.89 -13.04 4.33
N ALA A 129 3.78 -14.03 4.15
CA ALA A 129 4.27 -14.88 5.23
C ALA A 129 4.96 -14.11 6.37
N MET A 130 5.54 -12.94 6.09
CA MET A 130 6.23 -12.10 7.07
C MET A 130 5.31 -11.12 7.81
N ILE A 131 4.07 -10.94 7.36
CA ILE A 131 3.19 -9.91 7.87
C ILE A 131 2.47 -10.37 9.15
N LYS A 132 2.51 -9.55 10.20
CA LYS A 132 1.73 -9.68 11.42
C LYS A 132 0.36 -9.03 11.27
N SER A 133 0.33 -7.79 10.78
CA SER A 133 -0.89 -6.99 10.61
C SER A 133 -0.75 -5.93 9.54
N ILE A 134 -1.87 -5.50 8.99
CA ILE A 134 -1.98 -4.31 8.14
C ILE A 134 -3.00 -3.38 8.77
N GLU A 135 -2.62 -2.12 8.95
CA GLU A 135 -3.50 -1.06 9.44
C GLU A 135 -3.81 -0.11 8.28
N VAL A 136 -5.09 0.10 8.00
CA VAL A 136 -5.56 1.06 6.99
C VAL A 136 -6.17 2.26 7.72
N ILE A 137 -5.46 3.38 7.69
CA ILE A 137 -5.83 4.64 8.33
C ILE A 137 -6.43 5.53 7.26
N ARG A 138 -7.71 5.83 7.37
CA ARG A 138 -8.44 6.64 6.39
C ARG A 138 -8.37 8.13 6.75
N GLY A 139 -8.41 8.98 5.73
CA GLY A 139 -8.33 10.44 5.85
C GLY A 139 -6.91 11.00 5.88
N ALA A 140 -6.82 12.32 5.73
CA ALA A 140 -5.55 13.04 5.61
C ALA A 140 -4.66 12.91 6.86
N GLN A 141 -3.39 12.56 6.67
CA GLN A 141 -2.41 12.31 7.74
C GLN A 141 -1.12 13.13 7.57
N SER A 142 -1.16 14.24 6.82
CA SER A 142 0.06 15.00 6.50
C SER A 142 0.73 15.62 7.72
N GLY A 143 -0.04 15.96 8.78
CA GLY A 143 0.51 16.44 10.03
C GLY A 143 1.44 15.44 10.73
N THR A 144 1.19 14.15 10.54
CA THR A 144 1.98 13.07 11.15
C THR A 144 3.06 12.54 10.21
N TYR A 145 2.71 12.29 8.94
CA TYR A 145 3.57 11.55 8.02
C TYR A 145 4.07 12.37 6.81
N GLY A 146 3.53 13.58 6.60
CA GLY A 146 3.93 14.46 5.50
C GLY A 146 3.35 14.03 4.14
N ASN A 147 4.17 14.09 3.12
CA ASN A 147 3.80 13.85 1.72
C ASN A 147 3.17 12.46 1.48
N HIS A 148 2.33 12.31 0.45
CA HIS A 148 1.58 11.11 0.02
C HIS A 148 0.43 10.66 0.95
N THR A 149 -0.02 11.47 1.90
CA THR A 149 -0.98 11.06 2.94
C THR A 149 -2.33 11.76 2.88
N VAL A 150 -2.68 12.33 1.74
CA VAL A 150 -3.93 13.08 1.57
C VAL A 150 -5.16 12.17 1.61
N GLY A 151 -5.06 10.96 1.08
CA GLY A 151 -6.11 9.94 1.11
C GLY A 151 -6.06 9.06 2.36
N GLY A 152 -4.88 8.79 2.88
CA GLY A 152 -4.67 7.93 4.04
C GLY A 152 -3.31 7.26 4.09
N VAL A 153 -3.19 6.29 5.01
CA VAL A 153 -1.95 5.53 5.24
C VAL A 153 -2.27 4.05 5.38
N ILE A 154 -1.46 3.22 4.74
CA ILE A 154 -1.45 1.76 4.91
C ILE A 154 -0.16 1.40 5.63
N LYS A 155 -0.25 0.86 6.85
CA LYS A 155 0.89 0.40 7.63
C LYS A 155 0.94 -1.12 7.61
N ILE A 156 2.08 -1.66 7.22
CA ILE A 156 2.35 -3.09 7.19
C ILE A 156 3.36 -3.37 8.30
N ASN A 157 2.98 -4.21 9.25
CA ASN A 157 3.80 -4.58 10.39
C ASN A 157 4.26 -6.03 10.23
N THR A 158 5.54 -6.29 10.39
CA THR A 158 6.09 -7.65 10.29
C THR A 158 5.99 -8.43 11.60
N LYS A 159 6.02 -9.76 11.49
CA LYS A 159 6.06 -10.68 12.63
C LYS A 159 7.35 -10.47 13.43
N LEU A 160 7.24 -10.55 14.74
CA LEU A 160 8.38 -10.52 15.66
C LEU A 160 8.72 -11.93 16.14
N PRO A 161 10.02 -12.22 16.37
CA PRO A 161 10.45 -13.51 16.84
C PRO A 161 9.98 -13.80 18.28
N LYS A 162 9.44 -15.02 18.50
CA LYS A 162 9.04 -15.54 19.80
C LYS A 162 10.11 -16.51 20.33
N LEU A 163 10.06 -16.83 21.62
CA LEU A 163 10.95 -17.84 22.25
C LEU A 163 10.75 -19.22 21.61
N GLU A 164 9.49 -19.61 21.41
CA GLU A 164 9.17 -20.81 20.65
C GLU A 164 9.41 -20.56 19.16
N PRO A 165 10.11 -21.50 18.49
CA PRO A 165 10.29 -21.40 17.05
C PRO A 165 8.94 -21.46 16.35
N THR A 166 8.75 -20.57 15.38
CA THR A 166 7.58 -20.61 14.49
C THR A 166 8.05 -20.75 13.06
N ALA A 167 7.44 -21.65 12.32
CA ALA A 167 7.70 -21.84 10.91
C ALA A 167 6.39 -21.90 10.13
N SER A 168 6.35 -21.29 8.95
CA SER A 168 5.24 -21.44 8.01
C SER A 168 5.76 -21.74 6.62
N LEU A 169 5.09 -22.64 5.93
CA LEU A 169 5.32 -22.94 4.52
C LEU A 169 3.96 -23.04 3.83
N GLU A 170 3.80 -22.33 2.74
CA GLU A 170 2.59 -22.38 1.92
C GLU A 170 2.98 -22.55 0.47
N ALA A 171 2.28 -23.46 -0.24
CA ALA A 171 2.42 -23.60 -1.69
C ALA A 171 1.05 -23.82 -2.31
N PHE A 172 0.81 -23.18 -3.45
CA PHE A 172 -0.42 -23.37 -4.23
C PHE A 172 -0.16 -23.24 -5.74
N SER A 173 -1.07 -23.82 -6.51
CA SER A 173 -1.15 -23.63 -7.95
C SER A 173 -2.56 -23.25 -8.35
N GLY A 174 -2.72 -22.65 -9.52
CA GLY A 174 -4.03 -22.21 -9.99
C GLY A 174 -4.11 -21.95 -11.49
N SER A 175 -5.15 -21.22 -11.89
CA SER A 175 -5.36 -20.77 -13.26
C SER A 175 -4.18 -19.96 -13.78
N PHE A 176 -4.02 -19.91 -15.11
CA PHE A 176 -2.95 -19.15 -15.80
C PHE A 176 -1.55 -19.65 -15.43
N ASP A 177 -1.40 -20.99 -15.31
CA ASP A 177 -0.16 -21.65 -14.88
C ASP A 177 0.47 -21.01 -13.62
N SER A 178 -0.38 -20.46 -12.75
CA SER A 178 0.11 -19.81 -11.55
C SER A 178 0.66 -20.81 -10.54
N PHE A 179 1.81 -20.46 -9.98
CA PHE A 179 2.44 -21.15 -8.87
C PHE A 179 2.98 -20.14 -7.87
N ASN A 180 2.76 -20.41 -6.60
CA ASN A 180 3.35 -19.63 -5.51
C ASN A 180 3.86 -20.59 -4.42
N ALA A 181 5.05 -20.31 -3.92
CA ALA A 181 5.60 -20.97 -2.75
C ALA A 181 6.21 -19.90 -1.84
N ARG A 182 5.77 -19.85 -0.59
CA ARG A 182 6.27 -18.90 0.40
C ARG A 182 6.47 -19.54 1.75
N GLY A 183 7.43 -18.99 2.51
CA GLY A 183 7.69 -19.49 3.85
C GLY A 183 8.37 -18.46 4.71
N ALA A 184 8.26 -18.66 6.01
CA ALA A 184 8.96 -17.88 7.02
C ALA A 184 9.36 -18.78 8.18
N TYR A 185 10.51 -18.48 8.78
CA TYR A 185 10.95 -19.05 10.04
C TYR A 185 11.32 -17.91 10.99
N SER A 186 10.90 -18.02 12.24
CA SER A 186 11.17 -17.00 13.25
C SER A 186 11.42 -17.65 14.60
N GLN A 187 12.49 -17.21 15.30
CA GLN A 187 12.83 -17.68 16.65
C GLN A 187 13.63 -16.63 17.40
N LYS A 188 13.40 -16.53 18.72
CA LYS A 188 14.26 -15.78 19.64
C LYS A 188 15.25 -16.74 20.31
N LEU A 189 16.53 -16.47 20.15
CA LEU A 189 17.67 -17.22 20.70
C LEU A 189 18.36 -16.35 21.77
N GLY A 190 17.97 -16.50 23.03
CA GLY A 190 18.41 -15.61 24.11
C GLY A 190 17.87 -14.19 23.89
N GLU A 191 18.76 -13.21 23.75
CA GLU A 191 18.40 -11.81 23.51
C GLU A 191 18.32 -11.45 22.03
N ILE A 192 18.64 -12.39 21.12
CA ILE A 192 18.63 -12.16 19.68
C ILE A 192 17.45 -12.91 19.07
N GLY A 193 16.62 -12.20 18.34
CA GLY A 193 15.57 -12.74 17.49
C GLY A 193 16.04 -12.84 16.04
N LEU A 194 15.69 -13.92 15.35
CA LEU A 194 15.94 -14.12 13.94
C LEU A 194 14.63 -14.42 13.23
N THR A 195 14.35 -13.72 12.14
CA THR A 195 13.29 -14.05 11.18
C THR A 195 13.90 -14.15 9.79
N ILE A 196 13.62 -15.25 9.08
CA ILE A 196 13.99 -15.46 7.66
C ILE A 196 12.70 -15.72 6.90
N PHE A 197 12.57 -15.16 5.72
CA PHE A 197 11.40 -15.35 4.87
C PHE A 197 11.79 -15.40 3.40
N GLY A 198 10.94 -16.03 2.59
CA GLY A 198 11.11 -16.10 1.15
C GLY A 198 9.81 -16.40 0.44
N GLU A 199 9.70 -15.96 -0.81
CA GLU A 199 8.58 -16.20 -1.70
C GLU A 199 9.06 -16.31 -3.15
N ARG A 200 8.49 -17.27 -3.90
CA ARG A 200 8.49 -17.32 -5.35
C ARG A 200 7.06 -17.34 -5.84
N ALA A 201 6.72 -16.42 -6.72
CA ALA A 201 5.43 -16.32 -7.36
C ALA A 201 5.63 -16.23 -8.88
N GLU A 202 4.89 -17.02 -9.63
CA GLU A 202 4.91 -17.01 -11.10
C GLU A 202 3.52 -17.26 -11.67
N SER A 203 3.21 -16.67 -12.83
CA SER A 203 1.98 -16.87 -13.57
C SER A 203 2.15 -16.41 -15.01
N ASP A 204 1.50 -17.08 -15.95
CA ASP A 204 1.36 -16.60 -17.34
C ASP A 204 0.44 -15.40 -17.47
N GLY A 205 -0.34 -15.07 -16.42
CA GLY A 205 -1.29 -13.96 -16.40
C GLY A 205 -2.57 -14.23 -17.18
N TYR A 206 -3.58 -13.42 -16.91
CA TYR A 206 -4.88 -13.50 -17.60
C TYR A 206 -4.76 -13.04 -19.07
N ARG A 207 -4.02 -11.96 -19.33
CA ARG A 207 -3.81 -11.40 -20.67
C ARG A 207 -2.55 -11.97 -21.33
N MET A 208 -2.55 -12.06 -22.66
CA MET A 208 -1.32 -12.33 -23.42
C MET A 208 -0.28 -11.26 -23.11
N ASN A 209 0.98 -11.65 -22.93
CA ASN A 209 2.07 -10.82 -22.41
C ASN A 209 1.75 -10.19 -21.04
N GLY A 210 0.96 -10.89 -20.21
CA GLY A 210 0.65 -10.48 -18.83
C GLY A 210 1.38 -11.33 -17.79
N ASP A 211 2.32 -12.14 -18.23
CA ASP A 211 3.12 -13.03 -17.38
C ASP A 211 3.95 -12.23 -16.35
N HIS A 212 4.19 -12.86 -15.22
CA HIS A 212 5.08 -12.32 -14.21
C HIS A 212 5.76 -13.42 -13.41
N GLN A 213 6.98 -13.13 -12.97
CA GLN A 213 7.71 -13.93 -12.02
C GLN A 213 8.33 -13.01 -10.97
N THR A 214 8.22 -13.37 -9.71
CA THR A 214 8.85 -12.65 -8.61
C THR A 214 9.53 -13.63 -7.67
N ASP A 215 10.78 -13.37 -7.34
CA ASP A 215 11.53 -13.96 -6.26
C ASP A 215 11.79 -12.90 -5.20
N ALA A 216 11.35 -13.12 -3.96
CA ALA A 216 11.55 -12.20 -2.85
C ALA A 216 12.02 -12.95 -1.60
N GLY A 217 12.82 -12.29 -0.78
CA GLY A 217 13.27 -12.89 0.47
C GLY A 217 14.04 -11.92 1.34
N GLY A 218 14.31 -12.33 2.57
CA GLY A 218 15.07 -11.50 3.46
C GLY A 218 15.24 -12.09 4.85
N LEU A 219 15.91 -11.32 5.68
CA LEU A 219 16.15 -11.64 7.08
C LEU A 219 15.92 -10.40 7.95
N ARG A 220 15.52 -10.65 9.17
CA ARG A 220 15.41 -9.64 10.22
C ARG A 220 16.08 -10.17 11.49
N LEU A 221 16.88 -9.33 12.10
CA LEU A 221 17.49 -9.55 13.41
C LEU A 221 16.88 -8.55 14.38
N ASP A 222 16.41 -9.03 15.52
CA ASP A 222 15.90 -8.22 16.62
C ASP A 222 16.78 -8.46 17.85
N TRP A 223 16.99 -7.46 18.69
CA TRP A 223 17.79 -7.59 19.91
C TRP A 223 17.34 -6.63 21.01
N GLY A 224 17.72 -7.00 22.24
CA GLY A 224 17.48 -6.19 23.43
C GLY A 224 16.13 -6.43 24.09
N ASN A 225 15.75 -5.51 24.96
CA ASN A 225 14.51 -5.55 25.74
C ASN A 225 13.83 -4.16 25.79
N GLU A 226 12.58 -4.13 26.21
CA GLU A 226 11.77 -2.89 26.25
C GLU A 226 12.19 -1.92 27.34
N SER A 227 12.75 -2.42 28.42
CA SER A 227 13.07 -1.61 29.61
C SER A 227 14.29 -0.73 29.44
N ASP A 228 15.14 -0.98 28.46
CA ASP A 228 16.42 -0.27 28.31
C ASP A 228 16.71 0.07 26.85
N PHE A 229 17.00 -0.94 26.05
CA PHE A 229 17.42 -0.77 24.67
C PHE A 229 16.94 -1.92 23.81
N ARG A 230 16.28 -1.62 22.70
CA ARG A 230 15.94 -2.61 21.67
C ARG A 230 16.23 -2.08 20.28
N GLY A 231 16.45 -2.99 19.35
CA GLY A 231 16.65 -2.63 17.98
C GLY A 231 16.33 -3.76 17.03
N TYR A 232 16.29 -3.42 15.77
CA TYR A 232 16.24 -4.39 14.68
C TYR A 232 17.07 -3.94 13.49
N LEU A 233 17.49 -4.92 12.71
CA LEU A 233 18.05 -4.76 11.37
C LEU A 233 17.33 -5.72 10.44
N SER A 234 16.74 -5.22 9.37
CA SER A 234 16.06 -6.01 8.35
C SER A 234 16.67 -5.75 6.99
N TRP A 235 16.97 -6.81 6.27
CA TRP A 235 17.41 -6.76 4.89
C TRP A 235 16.49 -7.61 4.02
N SER A 236 15.97 -7.04 2.94
CA SER A 236 15.12 -7.73 1.99
C SER A 236 15.59 -7.50 0.55
N LEU A 237 15.41 -8.52 -0.27
CA LEU A 237 15.74 -8.54 -1.70
C LEU A 237 14.52 -8.97 -2.48
N SER A 238 14.32 -8.39 -3.66
CA SER A 238 13.33 -8.88 -4.63
C SER A 238 13.85 -8.73 -6.05
N ASN A 239 13.43 -9.67 -6.91
CA ASN A 239 13.59 -9.62 -8.35
C ASN A 239 12.24 -9.94 -8.99
N SER A 240 11.75 -9.06 -9.86
CA SER A 240 10.49 -9.24 -10.58
C SER A 240 10.69 -9.01 -12.05
N GLU A 241 10.22 -9.96 -12.87
CA GLU A 241 10.16 -9.86 -14.33
C GLU A 241 8.69 -9.93 -14.75
N PHE A 242 8.27 -9.10 -15.69
CA PHE A 242 6.86 -9.04 -16.09
C PHE A 242 6.68 -8.53 -17.53
N GLY A 243 5.63 -9.04 -18.16
CA GLY A 243 5.14 -8.53 -19.43
C GLY A 243 4.29 -7.27 -19.26
N LEU A 244 4.22 -6.47 -20.31
CA LEU A 244 3.47 -5.20 -20.39
C LEU A 244 2.47 -5.25 -21.56
N PRO A 245 1.27 -5.83 -21.37
CA PRO A 245 0.33 -6.15 -22.46
C PRO A 245 -0.27 -4.94 -23.17
N GLY A 246 -0.11 -3.72 -22.66
CA GLY A 246 -0.69 -2.51 -23.21
C GLY A 246 -2.22 -2.45 -23.09
N SER A 247 -2.82 -1.38 -23.63
CA SER A 247 -4.28 -1.19 -23.71
C SER A 247 -4.86 -1.88 -24.94
N LEU A 248 -6.18 -2.12 -24.92
CA LEU A 248 -6.94 -2.60 -26.07
C LEU A 248 -7.98 -1.56 -26.51
N ASP A 249 -8.38 -1.59 -27.77
CA ASP A 249 -9.56 -0.87 -28.24
C ASP A 249 -10.85 -1.69 -28.00
N ALA A 250 -12.00 -1.04 -28.10
CA ALA A 250 -13.30 -1.67 -27.82
C ALA A 250 -13.62 -2.88 -28.73
N ASN A 251 -13.19 -2.85 -29.99
CA ASN A 251 -13.44 -3.96 -30.91
C ASN A 251 -12.62 -5.18 -30.53
N THR A 252 -11.37 -4.97 -30.16
CA THR A 252 -10.49 -6.05 -29.70
C THR A 252 -10.99 -6.66 -28.40
N VAL A 253 -11.41 -5.82 -27.43
CA VAL A 253 -12.03 -6.30 -26.17
C VAL A 253 -13.27 -7.14 -26.43
N ALA A 254 -14.13 -6.74 -27.38
CA ALA A 254 -15.35 -7.47 -27.71
C ALA A 254 -15.09 -8.83 -28.39
N VAL A 255 -13.96 -9.00 -29.08
CA VAL A 255 -13.57 -10.27 -29.75
C VAL A 255 -12.80 -11.19 -28.80
N ASP A 256 -11.79 -10.67 -28.13
CA ASP A 256 -10.98 -11.41 -27.16
C ASP A 256 -10.26 -10.42 -26.22
N ARG A 257 -10.77 -10.29 -25.03
CA ARG A 257 -10.25 -9.40 -23.99
C ARG A 257 -8.88 -9.82 -23.41
N ARG A 258 -8.41 -11.02 -23.75
CA ARG A 258 -7.10 -11.55 -23.34
C ARG A 258 -5.96 -11.11 -24.26
N GLN A 259 -6.27 -10.48 -25.38
CA GLN A 259 -5.29 -10.00 -26.36
C GLN A 259 -4.30 -8.98 -25.75
N THR A 260 -3.21 -8.77 -26.45
CA THR A 260 -2.19 -7.76 -26.18
C THR A 260 -2.01 -6.84 -27.38
N SER A 261 -1.81 -5.55 -27.12
CA SER A 261 -1.30 -4.62 -28.15
C SER A 261 0.23 -4.59 -28.20
N ASN A 262 0.88 -5.07 -27.14
CA ASN A 262 2.32 -4.98 -26.91
C ASN A 262 2.90 -6.37 -26.59
N PRO A 263 3.03 -7.26 -27.60
CA PRO A 263 3.36 -8.68 -27.35
C PRO A 263 4.79 -8.90 -26.81
N ASP A 264 5.69 -7.94 -27.04
CA ASP A 264 7.10 -8.09 -26.73
C ASP A 264 7.59 -7.07 -25.67
N ASP A 265 6.71 -6.19 -25.17
CA ASP A 265 7.07 -5.21 -24.16
C ASP A 265 7.26 -5.87 -22.79
N ARG A 266 8.41 -5.65 -22.14
CA ARG A 266 8.76 -6.27 -20.86
C ARG A 266 9.37 -5.27 -19.90
N GLY A 267 9.27 -5.60 -18.61
CA GLY A 267 9.93 -4.85 -17.54
C GLY A 267 10.58 -5.79 -16.53
N GLU A 268 11.64 -5.27 -15.89
CA GLU A 268 12.32 -5.92 -14.77
C GLU A 268 12.45 -4.91 -13.63
N ALA A 269 12.32 -5.38 -12.38
CA ALA A 269 12.56 -4.58 -11.18
C ALA A 269 13.32 -5.41 -10.15
N ARG A 270 14.48 -4.93 -9.73
CA ARG A 270 15.28 -5.51 -8.65
C ARG A 270 15.36 -4.50 -7.51
N SER A 271 15.18 -4.93 -6.27
CA SER A 271 15.27 -4.07 -5.10
C SER A 271 16.04 -4.74 -3.98
N SER A 272 16.86 -3.96 -3.30
CA SER A 272 17.54 -4.30 -2.06
C SER A 272 17.22 -3.22 -1.04
N GLN A 273 16.59 -3.61 0.08
CA GLN A 273 16.17 -2.68 1.13
C GLN A 273 16.82 -3.05 2.45
N LEU A 274 17.50 -2.10 3.07
CA LEU A 274 18.03 -2.18 4.41
C LEU A 274 17.23 -1.25 5.34
N ARG A 275 16.69 -1.78 6.41
CA ARG A 275 15.90 -1.04 7.40
C ARG A 275 16.41 -1.33 8.79
N ALA A 276 16.59 -0.30 9.59
CA ALA A 276 17.01 -0.41 10.98
C ALA A 276 16.15 0.48 11.87
N GLY A 277 15.84 -0.03 13.05
CA GLY A 277 15.21 0.73 14.12
C GLY A 277 15.99 0.54 15.41
N LEU A 278 16.22 1.63 16.12
CA LEU A 278 16.87 1.63 17.44
C LEU A 278 15.99 2.40 18.40
N MET A 279 15.66 1.81 19.51
CA MET A 279 14.86 2.39 20.57
C MET A 279 15.62 2.33 21.88
N HIS A 280 15.75 3.47 22.55
CA HIS A 280 16.44 3.63 23.81
C HIS A 280 15.51 4.29 24.83
N GLN A 281 15.21 3.56 25.93
CA GLN A 281 14.46 4.08 27.06
C GLN A 281 15.40 4.93 27.92
N ILE A 282 15.25 6.26 27.89
CA ILE A 282 16.08 7.21 28.63
C ILE A 282 15.72 7.16 30.11
N ASN A 283 14.44 7.08 30.43
CA ASN A 283 13.87 6.87 31.76
C ASN A 283 12.39 6.43 31.62
N GLU A 284 11.68 6.24 32.72
CA GLU A 284 10.28 5.75 32.73
C GLU A 284 9.32 6.51 31.82
N LYS A 285 9.61 7.78 31.49
CA LYS A 285 8.73 8.65 30.71
C LYS A 285 9.27 8.99 29.33
N TRP A 286 10.58 8.96 29.14
CA TRP A 286 11.22 9.42 27.90
C TRP A 286 11.89 8.29 27.15
N ARG A 287 11.63 8.22 25.85
CA ARG A 287 12.20 7.25 24.95
C ARG A 287 12.63 7.92 23.64
N LEU A 288 13.81 7.56 23.15
CA LEU A 288 14.33 7.97 21.85
C LEU A 288 14.23 6.81 20.87
N GLU A 289 13.57 7.05 19.76
CA GLU A 289 13.49 6.13 18.63
C GLU A 289 14.27 6.70 17.45
N ASN A 290 15.04 5.85 16.76
CA ASN A 290 15.72 6.19 15.51
C ASN A 290 15.36 5.15 14.46
N ARG A 291 14.95 5.61 13.28
CA ARG A 291 14.68 4.76 12.10
C ARG A 291 15.60 5.18 10.98
N ILE A 292 16.22 4.20 10.33
CA ILE A 292 17.11 4.37 9.18
C ILE A 292 16.66 3.42 8.10
N GLY A 293 16.43 3.93 6.90
CA GLY A 293 16.10 3.15 5.70
C GLY A 293 17.05 3.49 4.56
N TYR A 294 17.45 2.46 3.82
CA TYR A 294 18.15 2.58 2.56
C TYR A 294 17.57 1.59 1.55
N GLU A 295 17.32 2.06 0.34
CA GLU A 295 16.89 1.22 -0.80
C GLU A 295 17.81 1.50 -1.99
N ASP A 296 18.25 0.41 -2.63
CA ASP A 296 18.84 0.37 -3.96
C ASP A 296 17.88 -0.41 -4.86
N ARG A 297 17.34 0.22 -5.90
CA ARG A 297 16.43 -0.39 -6.85
C ARG A 297 16.91 -0.14 -8.27
N LYS A 298 16.88 -1.20 -9.08
CA LYS A 298 17.20 -1.16 -10.50
C LYS A 298 15.99 -1.62 -11.29
N ASN A 299 15.55 -0.80 -12.22
CA ASN A 299 14.48 -1.17 -13.15
C ASN A 299 15.05 -1.19 -14.58
N ALA A 300 14.59 -2.14 -15.39
CA ALA A 300 14.84 -2.17 -16.81
C ALA A 300 13.51 -2.22 -17.56
N ALA A 301 13.43 -1.54 -18.70
CA ALA A 301 12.30 -1.58 -19.60
C ALA A 301 12.80 -1.83 -21.03
N ASP A 302 12.21 -2.83 -21.69
CA ASP A 302 12.36 -3.09 -23.12
C ASP A 302 10.96 -3.06 -23.74
N MET A 303 10.66 -1.99 -24.47
CA MET A 303 9.30 -1.70 -24.95
C MET A 303 9.33 -1.42 -26.46
N PRO A 304 9.49 -2.48 -27.31
CA PRO A 304 9.48 -2.36 -28.78
C PRO A 304 8.25 -1.65 -29.33
N SER A 305 7.08 -1.87 -28.71
CA SER A 305 5.80 -1.27 -29.11
C SER A 305 5.73 0.24 -28.85
N GLN A 306 6.58 0.76 -27.96
CA GLN A 306 6.67 2.17 -27.58
C GLN A 306 7.82 2.88 -28.32
N SER A 307 7.81 2.79 -29.64
CA SER A 307 8.87 3.36 -30.51
C SER A 307 10.26 2.79 -30.19
N GLY A 308 10.31 1.55 -29.71
CA GLY A 308 11.56 0.88 -29.29
C GLY A 308 12.18 1.56 -28.08
N TYR A 309 11.38 1.86 -27.06
CA TYR A 309 11.89 2.44 -25.81
C TYR A 309 12.68 1.41 -25.02
N LEU A 310 13.95 1.71 -24.76
CA LEU A 310 14.85 0.97 -23.89
C LEU A 310 15.27 1.90 -22.75
N ALA A 311 15.19 1.41 -21.51
CA ALA A 311 15.65 2.18 -20.36
C ALA A 311 16.20 1.28 -19.26
N ASP A 312 17.26 1.73 -18.64
CA ASP A 312 17.79 1.25 -17.36
C ASP A 312 17.68 2.39 -16.35
N THR A 313 17.16 2.09 -15.16
CA THR A 313 16.97 3.07 -14.08
C THR A 313 17.67 2.58 -12.83
N ASP A 314 18.60 3.35 -12.30
CA ASP A 314 19.15 3.21 -10.96
C ASP A 314 18.41 4.18 -10.02
N TYR A 315 17.94 3.66 -8.89
CA TYR A 315 17.12 4.39 -7.95
C TYR A 315 17.63 4.13 -6.52
N GLU A 316 18.12 5.16 -5.86
CA GLU A 316 18.62 5.06 -4.50
C GLU A 316 17.83 5.96 -3.56
N THR A 317 17.50 5.46 -2.38
CA THR A 317 16.88 6.29 -1.34
C THR A 317 17.53 6.09 0.02
N PHE A 318 17.60 7.16 0.78
CA PHE A 318 18.00 7.16 2.17
C PHE A 318 16.98 7.92 3.02
N SER A 319 16.62 7.36 4.17
CA SER A 319 15.73 8.00 5.13
C SER A 319 16.27 7.90 6.54
N TYR A 320 16.07 8.96 7.35
CA TYR A 320 16.41 9.00 8.76
C TYR A 320 15.34 9.74 9.55
N SER A 321 14.86 9.12 10.63
CA SER A 321 13.75 9.64 11.42
C SER A 321 14.01 9.43 12.93
N PRO A 322 14.66 10.39 13.61
CA PRO A 322 14.75 10.40 15.07
C PRO A 322 13.46 10.96 15.67
N ILE A 323 12.93 10.30 16.69
CA ILE A 323 11.69 10.68 17.38
C ILE A 323 11.92 10.56 18.89
N LEU A 324 11.68 11.65 19.62
CA LEU A 324 11.68 11.66 21.07
C LEU A 324 10.23 11.57 21.55
N HIS A 325 9.91 10.50 22.26
CA HIS A 325 8.61 10.24 22.87
C HIS A 325 8.62 10.58 24.35
N HIS A 326 7.50 11.09 24.84
CA HIS A 326 7.20 11.22 26.25
C HIS A 326 5.84 10.59 26.53
N ASN A 327 5.81 9.67 27.47
CA ASN A 327 4.59 9.00 27.90
C ASN A 327 4.37 9.27 29.40
N SER A 328 3.15 9.66 29.74
CA SER A 328 2.69 9.81 31.11
C SER A 328 1.25 9.31 31.22
N GLU A 329 0.74 9.23 32.43
CA GLU A 329 -0.60 8.71 32.69
C GLU A 329 -1.70 9.43 31.87
N ASP A 330 -1.63 10.77 31.80
CA ASP A 330 -2.64 11.60 31.13
C ASP A 330 -2.20 12.16 29.76
N SER A 331 -0.91 12.03 29.40
CA SER A 331 -0.39 12.73 28.21
C SER A 331 0.71 11.96 27.53
N ASP A 332 0.57 11.79 26.23
CA ASP A 332 1.60 11.31 25.33
C ASP A 332 1.95 12.42 24.36
N TYR A 333 3.22 12.70 24.19
CA TYR A 333 3.67 13.62 23.16
C TYR A 333 4.99 13.18 22.56
N LEU A 334 5.19 13.57 21.33
CA LEU A 334 6.43 13.35 20.62
C LEU A 334 6.87 14.59 19.86
N ILE A 335 8.16 14.67 19.65
CA ILE A 335 8.77 15.56 18.66
C ILE A 335 9.73 14.74 17.82
N GLY A 336 9.72 14.97 16.52
CA GLY A 336 10.58 14.24 15.58
C GLY A 336 11.07 15.09 14.44
N PHE A 337 12.04 14.52 13.76
CA PHE A 337 12.62 15.05 12.53
C PHE A 337 12.60 13.95 11.47
N ASP A 338 12.19 14.26 10.25
CA ASP A 338 12.29 13.35 9.10
C ASP A 338 13.25 13.95 8.07
N TYR A 339 14.19 13.14 7.62
CA TYR A 339 15.05 13.43 6.48
C TYR A 339 14.89 12.33 5.44
N PHE A 340 14.76 12.71 4.19
CA PHE A 340 14.71 11.80 3.05
C PHE A 340 15.55 12.39 1.92
N LYS A 341 16.35 11.53 1.29
CA LYS A 341 17.04 11.80 0.04
C LYS A 341 16.74 10.66 -0.94
N GLY A 342 16.37 11.00 -2.17
CA GLY A 342 16.19 10.05 -3.27
C GLY A 342 16.94 10.55 -4.49
N GLU A 343 17.62 9.63 -5.17
CA GLU A 343 18.31 9.82 -6.44
C GLU A 343 17.77 8.82 -7.46
N LEU A 344 17.56 9.27 -8.68
CA LEU A 344 17.15 8.47 -9.82
C LEU A 344 17.99 8.86 -11.02
N ASP A 345 18.69 7.88 -11.58
CA ASP A 345 19.43 7.98 -12.84
C ASP A 345 18.78 7.03 -13.85
N LEU A 346 18.11 7.58 -14.87
CA LEU A 346 17.46 6.85 -15.92
C LEU A 346 18.22 7.07 -17.22
N ASN A 347 18.84 6.02 -17.76
CA ASN A 347 19.44 5.96 -19.06
C ASN A 347 18.47 5.37 -20.06
N GLY A 348 17.83 6.22 -20.89
CA GLY A 348 16.76 5.84 -21.79
C GLY A 348 17.04 6.26 -23.24
N ILE A 349 16.55 5.46 -24.20
CA ILE A 349 16.62 5.75 -25.63
C ILE A 349 15.37 5.27 -26.35
N TYR A 350 14.84 6.07 -27.26
CA TYR A 350 13.88 5.67 -28.28
C TYR A 350 14.62 5.23 -29.55
N THR A 351 14.78 3.92 -29.75
CA THR A 351 15.62 3.36 -30.84
C THR A 351 15.08 3.67 -32.22
N SER A 352 13.75 3.76 -32.42
CA SER A 352 13.13 4.12 -33.70
C SER A 352 13.49 5.52 -34.18
N PHE A 353 13.85 6.43 -33.27
CA PHE A 353 14.20 7.82 -33.59
C PHE A 353 15.67 8.13 -33.25
N ASN A 354 16.40 7.17 -32.67
CA ASN A 354 17.74 7.36 -32.10
C ASN A 354 17.78 8.60 -31.20
N SER A 355 16.79 8.73 -30.30
CA SER A 355 16.62 9.90 -29.45
C SER A 355 16.83 9.54 -28.00
N ASP A 356 17.66 10.33 -27.33
CA ASP A 356 17.94 10.24 -25.90
C ASP A 356 16.67 10.59 -25.09
N ALA A 357 16.42 9.81 -24.04
CA ALA A 357 15.34 9.99 -23.08
C ALA A 357 15.84 9.93 -21.62
N SER A 358 17.15 10.15 -21.43
CA SER A 358 17.80 10.05 -20.13
C SER A 358 17.37 11.16 -19.17
N ARG A 359 17.37 10.84 -17.87
CA ARG A 359 16.93 11.73 -16.79
C ARG A 359 17.71 11.49 -15.51
N ASP A 360 18.05 12.57 -14.83
CA ASP A 360 18.63 12.53 -13.50
C ASP A 360 17.76 13.35 -12.56
N TYR A 361 17.28 12.73 -11.49
CA TYR A 361 16.45 13.37 -10.49
C TYR A 361 17.06 13.18 -9.11
N GLU A 362 17.16 14.27 -8.35
CA GLU A 362 17.44 14.23 -6.92
C GLU A 362 16.31 14.94 -6.18
N ARG A 363 15.78 14.30 -5.14
CA ARG A 363 14.84 14.92 -4.20
C ARG A 363 15.38 14.84 -2.79
N MET A 364 15.41 15.98 -2.11
CA MET A 364 15.67 16.06 -0.68
C MET A 364 14.44 16.60 0.04
N THR A 365 14.04 15.97 1.14
CA THR A 365 13.02 16.52 2.03
C THR A 365 13.51 16.51 3.46
N ALA A 366 13.15 17.58 4.20
CA ALA A 366 13.40 17.68 5.63
C ALA A 366 12.14 18.21 6.32
N ALA A 367 11.82 17.63 7.48
CA ALA A 367 10.65 18.05 8.24
C ALA A 367 10.89 17.98 9.74
N ILE A 368 10.27 18.90 10.47
CA ILE A 368 10.07 18.80 11.92
C ILE A 368 8.59 18.60 12.19
N PHE A 369 8.28 17.70 13.12
CA PHE A 369 6.89 17.41 13.48
C PHE A 369 6.74 17.14 14.97
N THR A 370 5.50 17.35 15.44
CA THR A 370 5.09 17.02 16.81
C THR A 370 3.68 16.47 16.81
N SER A 371 3.39 15.57 17.74
CA SER A 371 2.05 15.09 18.04
C SER A 371 1.85 15.05 19.54
N VAL A 372 0.63 15.30 19.97
CA VAL A 372 0.23 15.29 21.38
C VAL A 372 -1.12 14.60 21.53
N ARG A 373 -1.27 13.75 22.53
CA ARG A 373 -2.52 13.28 23.08
C ARG A 373 -2.60 13.69 24.55
N HIS A 374 -3.74 14.18 24.97
CA HIS A 374 -3.99 14.49 26.37
C HIS A 374 -5.39 14.06 26.77
N SER A 375 -5.49 13.29 27.84
CA SER A 375 -6.74 12.87 28.45
C SER A 375 -7.27 14.01 29.33
N ILE A 376 -8.36 14.64 28.90
CA ILE A 376 -9.05 15.67 29.67
C ILE A 376 -9.79 15.04 30.86
N SER A 377 -10.30 13.84 30.65
CA SER A 377 -10.95 12.98 31.64
C SER A 377 -10.90 11.52 31.19
N GLU A 378 -11.40 10.60 31.97
CA GLU A 378 -11.50 9.17 31.61
C GLU A 378 -12.28 8.97 30.30
N GLU A 379 -13.26 9.83 29.99
CA GLU A 379 -14.09 9.75 28.80
C GLU A 379 -13.58 10.57 27.62
N TRP A 380 -12.74 11.59 27.84
CA TRP A 380 -12.40 12.56 26.81
C TRP A 380 -10.91 12.69 26.59
N ASP A 381 -10.48 12.48 25.34
CA ASP A 381 -9.14 12.80 24.88
C ASP A 381 -9.17 13.88 23.79
N TRP A 382 -8.18 14.78 23.80
CA TRP A 382 -7.88 15.59 22.64
C TRP A 382 -6.52 15.22 22.06
N ILE A 383 -6.38 15.38 20.74
CA ILE A 383 -5.17 15.07 20.01
C ILE A 383 -4.85 16.22 19.08
N GLY A 384 -3.58 16.58 19.00
CA GLY A 384 -3.08 17.59 18.06
C GLY A 384 -1.80 17.13 17.38
N ASN A 385 -1.58 17.59 16.16
CA ASN A 385 -0.30 17.42 15.45
C ASN A 385 0.03 18.66 14.62
N LEU A 386 1.32 18.85 14.38
CA LEU A 386 1.86 19.92 13.55
C LEU A 386 3.12 19.45 12.87
N ARG A 387 3.26 19.77 11.58
CA ARG A 387 4.43 19.47 10.75
C ARG A 387 4.79 20.67 9.89
N PHE A 388 6.08 20.94 9.77
CA PHE A 388 6.67 21.82 8.76
C PHE A 388 7.62 21.00 7.91
N GLN A 389 7.52 21.12 6.61
CA GLN A 389 8.31 20.32 5.67
C GLN A 389 8.79 21.17 4.51
N LYS A 390 10.04 20.93 4.07
CA LYS A 390 10.65 21.45 2.87
C LYS A 390 10.97 20.33 1.91
N SER A 391 10.87 20.61 0.61
CA SER A 391 11.28 19.71 -0.47
C SER A 391 12.13 20.50 -1.47
N GLU A 392 13.22 19.91 -1.92
CA GLU A 392 14.08 20.45 -2.98
C GLU A 392 14.27 19.37 -4.04
N ASN A 393 14.05 19.73 -5.31
CA ASN A 393 14.21 18.85 -6.45
C ASN A 393 15.26 19.43 -7.39
N ASN A 394 16.28 18.65 -7.71
CA ASN A 394 17.24 18.91 -8.76
C ASN A 394 16.94 17.97 -9.92
N LEU A 395 16.68 18.51 -11.09
CA LEU A 395 16.16 17.77 -12.23
C LEU A 395 17.03 18.02 -13.46
N SER A 396 17.35 16.96 -14.19
CA SER A 396 18.00 17.04 -15.49
C SER A 396 17.26 16.18 -16.51
N TYR A 397 17.23 16.62 -17.76
CA TYR A 397 16.64 15.90 -18.87
C TYR A 397 17.60 15.94 -20.07
N THR A 398 17.94 14.78 -20.63
CA THR A 398 18.89 14.61 -21.74
C THR A 398 20.20 15.41 -21.54
N GLY A 399 20.75 15.33 -20.31
CA GLY A 399 21.99 16.02 -19.93
C GLY A 399 21.83 17.54 -19.70
N THR A 400 20.63 18.10 -19.83
CA THR A 400 20.37 19.51 -19.56
C THR A 400 19.80 19.68 -18.15
N LYS A 401 20.52 20.40 -17.29
CA LYS A 401 20.01 20.76 -15.96
C LYS A 401 18.86 21.76 -16.09
N LEU A 402 17.76 21.48 -15.40
CA LEU A 402 16.61 22.38 -15.29
C LEU A 402 16.74 23.27 -14.06
N GLU A 403 15.80 24.22 -13.90
CA GLU A 403 15.70 25.05 -12.70
C GLU A 403 15.31 24.21 -11.49
N ASP A 404 15.95 24.44 -10.33
CA ASP A 404 15.65 23.72 -9.09
C ASP A 404 14.25 24.10 -8.60
N VAL A 405 13.43 23.10 -8.23
CA VAL A 405 12.10 23.31 -7.66
C VAL A 405 12.15 23.17 -6.14
N LYS A 406 11.74 24.21 -5.43
CA LYS A 406 11.77 24.25 -3.96
C LYS A 406 10.39 24.56 -3.42
N ASP A 407 9.88 23.66 -2.59
CA ASP A 407 8.57 23.76 -1.97
C ASP A 407 8.68 23.73 -0.45
N GLU A 408 7.87 24.55 0.21
CA GLU A 408 7.72 24.56 1.67
C GLU A 408 6.24 24.52 2.01
N ASP A 409 5.85 23.65 2.92
CA ASP A 409 4.46 23.61 3.38
C ASP A 409 4.37 23.12 4.83
N TRP A 410 3.18 23.27 5.42
CA TRP A 410 2.88 22.83 6.76
C TRP A 410 1.56 22.03 6.78
N ALA A 411 1.42 21.16 7.75
CA ALA A 411 0.18 20.44 8.00
C ALA A 411 -0.10 20.40 9.50
N SER A 412 -1.36 20.34 9.85
CA SER A 412 -1.80 20.22 11.25
C SER A 412 -3.10 19.46 11.35
N GLY A 413 -3.37 18.94 12.53
CA GLY A 413 -4.65 18.33 12.85
C GLY A 413 -5.00 18.56 14.31
N ILE A 414 -6.29 18.66 14.56
CA ILE A 414 -6.85 18.64 15.91
C ILE A 414 -8.05 17.69 15.92
N GLY A 415 -8.13 16.85 16.94
CA GLY A 415 -9.22 15.91 17.12
C GLY A 415 -9.66 15.83 18.57
N LEU A 416 -10.93 15.46 18.74
CA LEU A 416 -11.55 15.22 20.04
C LEU A 416 -12.20 13.83 20.00
N ILE A 417 -11.98 13.05 21.04
CA ILE A 417 -12.55 11.71 21.20
C ILE A 417 -13.37 11.68 22.48
N ARG A 418 -14.58 11.14 22.39
CA ARG A 418 -15.38 10.73 23.53
C ARG A 418 -15.47 9.20 23.58
N LYS A 419 -14.97 8.63 24.64
CA LYS A 419 -15.05 7.18 24.95
C LYS A 419 -16.30 6.92 25.80
N PHE A 420 -17.06 5.88 25.53
CA PHE A 420 -18.26 5.50 26.30
C PHE A 420 -18.41 3.99 26.49
N GLY A 421 -17.33 3.25 26.18
CA GLY A 421 -17.19 1.81 26.37
C GLY A 421 -15.74 1.39 26.15
N ASP A 422 -15.47 0.10 26.18
CA ASP A 422 -14.10 -0.44 26.01
C ASP A 422 -13.55 -0.19 24.59
N VAL A 423 -14.45 -0.26 23.59
CA VAL A 423 -14.12 0.00 22.18
C VAL A 423 -15.01 1.11 21.60
N ASP A 424 -16.06 1.54 22.33
CA ASP A 424 -17.04 2.48 21.85
C ASP A 424 -16.53 3.91 21.96
N ARG A 425 -16.60 4.63 20.85
CA ARG A 425 -16.11 6.02 20.79
C ARG A 425 -16.81 6.83 19.70
N LEU A 426 -16.96 8.10 19.96
CA LEU A 426 -17.28 9.13 18.99
C LEU A 426 -16.08 10.04 18.84
N TYR A 427 -15.68 10.38 17.62
CA TYR A 427 -14.58 11.30 17.42
C TYR A 427 -14.86 12.31 16.30
N THR A 428 -14.19 13.45 16.38
CA THR A 428 -14.21 14.45 15.31
C THR A 428 -12.81 14.99 15.10
N THR A 429 -12.49 15.34 13.85
CA THR A 429 -11.20 15.97 13.52
C THR A 429 -11.35 17.05 12.47
N ILE A 430 -10.43 18.02 12.53
CA ILE A 430 -10.16 18.97 11.46
C ILE A 430 -8.67 18.90 11.17
N ARG A 431 -8.30 18.76 9.90
CA ARG A 431 -6.91 18.60 9.46
C ARG A 431 -6.62 19.52 8.28
N ARG A 432 -5.43 20.15 8.27
CA ARG A 432 -4.82 20.73 7.08
C ARG A 432 -3.80 19.74 6.53
N PHE A 433 -3.79 19.53 5.22
CA PHE A 433 -2.89 18.61 4.53
C PHE A 433 -2.19 19.30 3.34
N PHE A 434 -1.15 18.63 2.82
CA PHE A 434 -0.46 19.01 1.59
C PHE A 434 0.08 17.80 0.85
N ARG A 435 0.42 17.95 -0.45
CA ARG A 435 1.20 17.00 -1.26
C ARG A 435 2.12 17.77 -2.22
N TYR A 436 3.39 17.42 -2.26
CA TYR A 436 4.31 17.94 -3.27
C TYR A 436 4.13 17.20 -4.61
N PRO A 437 4.36 17.87 -5.76
CA PRO A 437 4.45 17.21 -7.05
C PRO A 437 5.49 16.08 -7.02
N SER A 438 5.22 14.96 -7.69
CA SER A 438 6.25 13.95 -7.96
C SER A 438 7.21 14.45 -9.02
N THR A 439 8.44 13.90 -9.09
CA THR A 439 9.42 14.35 -10.09
C THR A 439 8.94 14.16 -11.52
N ASP A 440 8.21 13.08 -11.79
CA ASP A 440 7.59 12.81 -13.10
C ASP A 440 6.38 13.70 -13.42
N GLU A 441 5.71 14.26 -12.40
CA GLU A 441 4.69 15.30 -12.63
C GLU A 441 5.32 16.63 -13.07
N LEU A 442 6.54 16.92 -12.59
CA LEU A 442 7.31 18.11 -12.97
C LEU A 442 7.91 18.02 -14.39
N ILE A 443 8.08 16.81 -14.91
CA ILE A 443 8.64 16.56 -16.25
C ILE A 443 7.75 15.53 -16.95
N ALA A 444 6.95 15.98 -17.92
CA ALA A 444 6.09 15.09 -18.69
C ALA A 444 6.88 14.24 -19.69
N PHE A 445 6.40 13.00 -19.88
CA PHE A 445 7.00 12.01 -20.77
C PHE A 445 6.35 12.08 -22.15
N TYR A 446 7.06 12.61 -23.16
CA TYR A 446 6.59 12.53 -24.55
C TYR A 446 7.68 12.06 -25.50
N PRO A 447 7.27 11.39 -26.61
CA PRO A 447 8.19 11.05 -27.69
C PRO A 447 8.97 12.30 -28.16
N PRO A 448 10.19 12.12 -28.63
CA PRO A 448 11.14 13.22 -28.91
C PRO A 448 10.70 14.26 -29.94
N SER A 449 9.59 14.01 -30.64
CA SER A 449 8.98 14.99 -31.56
C SER A 449 8.18 16.08 -30.87
N TYR A 450 7.89 15.93 -29.59
CA TYR A 450 7.18 16.90 -28.78
C TYR A 450 8.12 17.32 -27.65
N PHE A 451 8.48 18.59 -27.59
CA PHE A 451 9.37 19.17 -26.58
C PHE A 451 9.01 18.65 -25.18
N PRO A 452 9.99 18.40 -24.29
CA PRO A 452 9.69 18.08 -22.92
C PRO A 452 8.86 19.22 -22.35
N ALA A 453 7.57 18.96 -22.09
CA ALA A 453 6.77 19.88 -21.33
C ALA A 453 7.34 19.85 -19.90
N ASN A 454 8.09 20.87 -19.51
CA ASN A 454 8.46 21.01 -18.13
C ASN A 454 7.32 21.71 -17.40
N HIS A 455 6.81 21.06 -16.37
CA HIS A 455 5.77 21.57 -15.50
C HIS A 455 6.35 22.11 -14.19
N LEU A 456 7.54 22.75 -14.27
CA LEU A 456 8.24 23.29 -13.09
C LEU A 456 7.45 24.37 -12.35
N SER A 457 6.37 24.87 -12.97
CA SER A 457 5.42 25.81 -12.34
C SER A 457 4.32 25.15 -11.52
N LEU A 458 4.26 23.81 -11.48
CA LEU A 458 3.33 23.12 -10.59
C LEU A 458 3.65 23.47 -9.14
N VAL A 459 2.57 23.73 -8.39
CA VAL A 459 2.66 24.06 -6.96
C VAL A 459 2.10 22.90 -6.12
N PRO A 460 2.47 22.80 -4.83
CA PRO A 460 1.93 21.78 -3.94
C PRO A 460 0.41 21.82 -3.83
N GLU A 461 -0.21 20.65 -3.83
CA GLU A 461 -1.61 20.49 -3.43
C GLU A 461 -1.74 20.79 -1.94
N ASN A 462 -2.81 21.46 -1.53
CA ASN A 462 -3.12 21.66 -0.13
C ASN A 462 -4.63 21.72 0.11
N GLY A 463 -5.04 21.59 1.37
CA GLY A 463 -6.45 21.63 1.68
C GLY A 463 -6.77 21.33 3.14
N TYR A 464 -8.06 21.18 3.38
CA TYR A 464 -8.61 20.89 4.71
C TYR A 464 -9.55 19.69 4.64
N GLU A 465 -9.60 18.91 5.72
CA GLU A 465 -10.54 17.83 5.92
C GLU A 465 -11.22 17.99 7.28
N ALA A 466 -12.54 17.81 7.30
CA ALA A 466 -13.32 17.64 8.51
C ALA A 466 -13.96 16.26 8.53
N GLU A 467 -13.90 15.57 9.66
CA GLU A 467 -14.37 14.20 9.85
C GLU A 467 -15.14 14.05 11.17
N LEU A 468 -16.19 13.24 11.15
CA LEU A 468 -16.90 12.76 12.31
C LEU A 468 -17.02 11.23 12.19
N GLY A 469 -16.60 10.49 13.20
CA GLY A 469 -16.63 9.04 13.19
C GLY A 469 -17.15 8.44 14.48
N LEU A 470 -17.67 7.22 14.35
CA LEU A 470 -18.27 6.43 15.41
C LEU A 470 -17.76 5.00 15.32
N ASP A 471 -17.30 4.44 16.42
CA ASP A 471 -17.13 3.00 16.62
C ASP A 471 -18.05 2.57 17.77
N TRP A 472 -18.84 1.51 17.55
CA TRP A 472 -19.83 1.03 18.49
C TRP A 472 -19.95 -0.49 18.46
N SER A 473 -19.97 -1.09 19.65
CA SER A 473 -20.10 -2.53 19.84
C SER A 473 -21.39 -2.85 20.60
N MET A 474 -22.13 -3.83 20.14
CA MET A 474 -23.29 -4.40 20.83
C MET A 474 -23.17 -5.92 20.79
N GLU A 475 -22.86 -6.56 21.92
CA GLU A 475 -22.71 -8.01 22.06
C GLU A 475 -22.03 -8.68 20.83
N LYS A 476 -22.84 -8.99 19.79
CA LYS A 476 -22.44 -9.70 18.57
C LYS A 476 -22.31 -8.80 17.33
N ILE A 477 -22.49 -7.49 17.48
CA ILE A 477 -22.47 -6.53 16.38
C ILE A 477 -21.36 -5.50 16.61
N LEU A 478 -20.53 -5.30 15.61
CA LEU A 478 -19.56 -4.21 15.56
C LEU A 478 -19.95 -3.27 14.41
N LEU A 479 -20.19 -2.01 14.74
CA LEU A 479 -20.46 -0.94 13.80
C LEU A 479 -19.32 0.07 13.85
N SER A 480 -18.78 0.42 12.70
CA SER A 480 -17.76 1.44 12.57
C SER A 480 -18.08 2.31 11.37
N GLY A 481 -17.99 3.62 11.52
CA GLY A 481 -18.29 4.52 10.42
C GLY A 481 -17.71 5.89 10.58
N ARG A 482 -17.57 6.59 9.46
CA ARG A 482 -17.23 8.01 9.43
C ARG A 482 -17.96 8.71 8.29
N ILE A 483 -18.21 10.00 8.47
CA ILE A 483 -18.51 10.95 7.42
C ILE A 483 -17.38 11.96 7.33
N PHE A 484 -17.05 12.38 6.12
CA PHE A 484 -16.00 13.38 5.94
C PHE A 484 -16.31 14.36 4.82
N ARG A 485 -15.72 15.53 4.91
CA ARG A 485 -15.65 16.48 3.81
C ARG A 485 -14.23 17.01 3.67
N GLN A 486 -13.74 17.02 2.43
CA GLN A 486 -12.41 17.50 2.07
C GLN A 486 -12.56 18.64 1.04
N TRP A 487 -11.83 19.71 1.25
CA TRP A 487 -11.66 20.84 0.32
C TRP A 487 -10.19 20.90 -0.05
N MET A 488 -9.91 20.98 -1.31
CA MET A 488 -8.56 20.89 -1.84
C MET A 488 -8.34 21.98 -2.89
N GLU A 489 -7.19 22.62 -2.82
CA GLU A 489 -6.71 23.59 -3.78
C GLU A 489 -5.49 23.02 -4.50
N GLN A 490 -5.31 23.42 -5.77
CA GLN A 490 -4.15 23.07 -6.57
C GLN A 490 -3.95 21.55 -6.77
N GLU A 491 -5.04 20.79 -6.85
CA GLU A 491 -4.93 19.34 -7.12
C GLU A 491 -4.25 19.10 -8.47
N ILE A 492 -3.17 18.27 -8.47
CA ILE A 492 -2.41 17.95 -9.67
C ILE A 492 -3.10 16.81 -10.40
N ILE A 493 -3.43 17.03 -11.65
CA ILE A 493 -4.08 16.04 -12.51
C ILE A 493 -3.55 16.13 -13.94
N VAL A 494 -3.68 15.02 -14.69
CA VAL A 494 -3.36 14.98 -16.12
C VAL A 494 -4.53 15.56 -16.92
N ASP A 495 -4.26 16.53 -17.78
CA ASP A 495 -5.20 17.11 -18.77
C ASP A 495 -4.62 16.93 -20.18
N GLY A 496 -5.14 15.96 -20.92
CA GLY A 496 -4.57 15.57 -22.20
C GLY A 496 -3.17 14.98 -22.03
N PHE A 497 -2.19 15.81 -22.29
CA PHE A 497 -0.77 15.45 -22.18
C PHE A 497 -0.02 16.28 -21.12
N ASP A 498 -0.69 17.19 -20.45
CA ASP A 498 -0.06 18.10 -19.50
C ASP A 498 -0.47 17.76 -18.06
N ASN A 499 0.44 17.98 -17.12
CA ASN A 499 0.10 18.01 -15.70
C ASN A 499 -0.28 19.45 -15.34
N ILE A 500 -1.45 19.63 -14.73
CA ILE A 500 -1.97 20.93 -14.33
C ILE A 500 -2.36 20.93 -12.85
N ASN A 501 -2.37 22.09 -12.23
CA ASN A 501 -3.07 22.31 -10.97
C ASN A 501 -4.51 22.74 -11.24
N LEU A 502 -5.49 22.00 -10.71
CA LEU A 502 -6.90 22.44 -10.69
C LEU A 502 -7.09 23.50 -9.62
N ASP A 503 -7.94 24.49 -9.87
CA ASP A 503 -8.16 25.62 -8.94
C ASP A 503 -8.69 25.14 -7.58
N GLU A 504 -9.82 24.42 -7.59
CA GLU A 504 -10.45 23.90 -6.37
C GLU A 504 -11.23 22.61 -6.65
N THR A 505 -11.07 21.62 -5.77
CA THR A 505 -11.82 20.37 -5.80
C THR A 505 -12.40 20.06 -4.43
N SER A 506 -13.45 19.26 -4.38
CA SER A 506 -14.02 18.82 -3.12
C SER A 506 -14.36 17.33 -3.11
N ARG A 507 -14.39 16.77 -1.93
CA ARG A 507 -14.88 15.40 -1.67
C ARG A 507 -15.82 15.41 -0.48
N ILE A 508 -16.94 14.70 -0.62
CA ILE A 508 -17.79 14.33 0.49
C ILE A 508 -17.94 12.82 0.49
N GLY A 509 -17.78 12.20 1.64
CA GLY A 509 -17.84 10.74 1.71
C GLY A 509 -18.38 10.20 3.02
N LEU A 510 -18.70 8.92 2.95
CA LEU A 510 -19.21 8.08 4.03
C LEU A 510 -18.53 6.72 3.92
N ASP A 511 -17.90 6.26 5.00
CA ASP A 511 -17.39 4.90 5.12
C ASP A 511 -18.11 4.22 6.28
N LEU A 512 -18.72 3.07 6.02
CA LEU A 512 -19.42 2.27 7.01
C LEU A 512 -18.93 0.83 6.97
N SER A 513 -18.84 0.18 8.12
CA SER A 513 -18.71 -1.28 8.22
C SER A 513 -19.55 -1.79 9.38
N LEU A 514 -20.19 -2.92 9.13
CA LEU A 514 -20.94 -3.68 10.11
C LEU A 514 -20.48 -5.12 10.04
N SER A 515 -20.10 -5.69 11.18
CA SER A 515 -19.81 -7.11 11.34
C SER A 515 -20.79 -7.70 12.37
N TRP A 516 -21.31 -8.87 12.10
CA TRP A 516 -22.29 -9.54 12.93
C TRP A 516 -21.98 -11.03 13.08
N GLU A 517 -21.84 -11.48 14.33
CA GLU A 517 -21.77 -12.89 14.70
C GLU A 517 -23.18 -13.47 14.75
N LEU A 518 -23.62 -14.10 13.65
CA LEU A 518 -24.96 -14.70 13.52
C LEU A 518 -25.14 -15.86 14.50
N ALA A 519 -24.10 -16.67 14.66
CA ALA A 519 -23.99 -17.82 15.55
C ALA A 519 -22.50 -18.12 15.79
N ASP A 520 -22.20 -19.01 16.74
CA ASP A 520 -20.84 -19.41 17.07
C ASP A 520 -20.09 -20.03 15.87
N TYR A 521 -20.84 -20.52 14.87
CA TYR A 521 -20.31 -21.11 13.63
C TYR A 521 -20.48 -20.22 12.40
N ALA A 522 -21.01 -19.00 12.53
CA ALA A 522 -21.28 -18.14 11.37
C ALA A 522 -21.15 -16.65 11.69
N SER A 523 -20.42 -15.93 10.88
CA SER A 523 -20.33 -14.47 10.89
C SER A 523 -20.55 -13.87 9.51
N THR A 524 -21.03 -12.63 9.48
CA THR A 524 -21.25 -11.89 8.23
C THR A 524 -20.92 -10.43 8.42
N GLY A 525 -20.72 -9.71 7.33
CA GLY A 525 -20.58 -8.27 7.39
C GLY A 525 -20.70 -7.59 6.05
N ILE A 526 -20.83 -6.28 6.15
CA ILE A 526 -20.89 -5.35 5.02
C ILE A 526 -19.98 -4.17 5.29
N SER A 527 -19.21 -3.79 4.26
CA SER A 527 -18.56 -2.48 4.21
C SER A 527 -19.10 -1.71 3.02
N TYR A 528 -19.41 -0.43 3.23
CA TYR A 528 -19.89 0.48 2.20
C TYR A 528 -19.08 1.78 2.26
N ASP A 529 -18.37 2.10 1.21
CA ASP A 529 -17.65 3.35 1.04
C ASP A 529 -18.34 4.15 -0.07
N PHE A 530 -18.74 5.36 0.25
CA PHE A 530 -19.28 6.32 -0.71
C PHE A 530 -18.38 7.55 -0.76
N VAL A 531 -18.04 8.03 -1.96
CA VAL A 531 -17.32 9.28 -2.15
C VAL A 531 -17.77 9.98 -3.42
N ARG A 532 -18.11 11.26 -3.30
CA ARG A 532 -18.33 12.12 -4.45
C ARG A 532 -17.21 13.16 -4.51
N ALA A 533 -16.40 13.06 -5.57
CA ALA A 533 -15.27 13.94 -5.85
C ALA A 533 -15.59 14.84 -7.04
N LYS A 534 -15.51 16.17 -6.85
CA LYS A 534 -15.89 17.17 -7.85
C LYS A 534 -14.85 18.26 -8.03
N ILE A 535 -14.80 18.81 -9.24
CA ILE A 535 -14.11 20.05 -9.57
C ILE A 535 -15.08 21.20 -9.26
N GLU A 536 -14.71 22.07 -8.33
CA GLU A 536 -15.56 23.15 -7.82
C GLU A 536 -15.34 24.47 -8.56
N LYS A 537 -14.14 24.69 -9.13
CA LYS A 537 -13.78 25.90 -9.87
C LYS A 537 -12.88 25.60 -11.06
N GLY A 538 -12.84 26.52 -12.02
CA GLY A 538 -11.97 26.47 -13.18
C GLY A 538 -12.67 25.98 -14.45
N THR A 539 -11.88 25.57 -15.44
CA THR A 539 -12.37 25.18 -16.79
C THR A 539 -13.38 24.02 -16.74
N TYR A 540 -13.24 23.11 -15.78
CA TYR A 540 -14.05 21.90 -15.66
C TYR A 540 -15.02 21.94 -14.48
N GLU A 541 -15.44 23.13 -14.03
CA GLU A 541 -16.35 23.33 -12.90
C GLU A 541 -17.62 22.47 -13.02
N GLY A 542 -17.97 21.77 -11.93
CA GLY A 542 -19.13 20.90 -11.82
C GLY A 542 -18.88 19.45 -12.27
N SER A 543 -17.77 19.15 -12.97
CA SER A 543 -17.41 17.79 -13.39
C SER A 543 -16.95 16.95 -12.20
N ASN A 544 -17.12 15.62 -12.29
CA ASN A 544 -16.57 14.66 -11.35
C ASN A 544 -15.09 14.40 -11.67
N ILE A 545 -14.31 14.10 -10.65
CA ILE A 545 -12.92 13.64 -10.83
C ILE A 545 -12.96 12.26 -11.51
N PRO A 546 -12.24 12.06 -12.64
CA PRO A 546 -12.19 10.77 -13.35
C PRO A 546 -11.61 9.63 -12.52
N LEU A 547 -11.96 8.38 -12.85
CA LEU A 547 -11.52 7.14 -12.20
C LEU A 547 -11.85 7.04 -10.70
N VAL A 548 -12.82 7.79 -10.22
CA VAL A 548 -13.36 7.69 -8.86
C VAL A 548 -14.72 6.97 -8.95
N ALA A 549 -14.78 5.73 -8.47
CA ALA A 549 -16.04 5.03 -8.26
C ALA A 549 -16.78 5.66 -7.07
N GLU A 550 -18.03 6.14 -7.28
CA GLU A 550 -18.78 6.80 -6.18
C GLU A 550 -19.14 5.82 -5.06
N SER A 551 -19.26 4.52 -5.34
CA SER A 551 -19.66 3.50 -4.36
C SER A 551 -18.80 2.27 -4.45
N LEU A 552 -18.32 1.80 -3.31
CA LEU A 552 -17.68 0.50 -3.14
C LEU A 552 -18.46 -0.28 -2.05
N VAL A 553 -18.79 -1.55 -2.34
CA VAL A 553 -19.44 -2.42 -1.35
C VAL A 553 -18.63 -3.68 -1.19
N ARG A 554 -18.44 -4.11 0.03
CA ARG A 554 -17.89 -5.42 0.35
C ARG A 554 -18.87 -6.18 1.24
N LEU A 555 -19.18 -7.42 0.85
CA LEU A 555 -19.96 -8.37 1.61
C LEU A 555 -19.08 -9.57 1.97
N PHE A 556 -19.25 -10.15 3.15
CA PHE A 556 -18.67 -11.44 3.48
C PHE A 556 -19.62 -12.29 4.30
N LEU A 557 -19.49 -13.59 4.15
CA LEU A 557 -20.15 -14.61 4.97
C LEU A 557 -19.12 -15.69 5.27
N GLU A 558 -18.86 -15.92 6.53
CA GLU A 558 -18.00 -16.99 7.04
C GLU A 558 -18.86 -18.03 7.73
N ILE A 559 -18.65 -19.30 7.39
CA ILE A 559 -19.36 -20.44 7.96
C ILE A 559 -18.35 -21.51 8.36
N LYS A 560 -18.39 -21.92 9.62
CA LYS A 560 -17.55 -22.95 10.22
C LYS A 560 -18.43 -24.12 10.66
N PRO A 561 -18.90 -24.99 9.73
CA PRO A 561 -19.85 -26.05 10.05
C PRO A 561 -19.30 -27.09 11.03
N ILE A 562 -18.00 -27.30 11.01
CA ILE A 562 -17.20 -28.09 11.97
C ILE A 562 -15.90 -27.35 12.22
N ASP A 563 -15.23 -27.62 13.34
CA ASP A 563 -14.03 -26.89 13.77
C ASP A 563 -12.89 -26.87 12.75
N SER A 564 -12.75 -27.93 11.96
CA SER A 564 -11.72 -28.07 10.95
C SER A 564 -12.07 -27.49 9.57
N LEU A 565 -13.30 -26.99 9.33
CA LEU A 565 -13.73 -26.56 8.00
C LEU A 565 -14.32 -25.14 8.04
N LEU A 566 -13.71 -24.22 7.30
CA LEU A 566 -14.17 -22.86 7.11
C LEU A 566 -14.49 -22.58 5.65
N PHE A 567 -15.67 -22.04 5.39
CA PHE A 567 -16.05 -21.41 4.13
C PHE A 567 -16.03 -19.89 4.31
N ASN A 568 -15.38 -19.19 3.39
CA ASN A 568 -15.44 -17.74 3.28
C ASN A 568 -16.01 -17.37 1.90
N ILE A 569 -17.17 -16.71 1.88
CA ILE A 569 -17.87 -16.28 0.67
C ILE A 569 -17.84 -14.76 0.67
N GLY A 570 -17.35 -14.18 -0.39
CA GLY A 570 -17.20 -12.74 -0.54
C GLY A 570 -17.91 -12.18 -1.77
N GLY A 571 -18.35 -10.92 -1.66
CA GLY A 571 -18.83 -10.13 -2.80
C GLY A 571 -18.24 -8.73 -2.74
N SER A 572 -17.71 -8.23 -3.86
CA SER A 572 -17.16 -6.88 -3.98
C SER A 572 -17.86 -6.16 -5.14
N TYR A 573 -18.44 -5.01 -4.88
CA TYR A 573 -19.03 -4.12 -5.88
C TYR A 573 -18.17 -2.88 -6.08
N VAL A 574 -17.95 -2.53 -7.32
CA VAL A 574 -17.32 -1.28 -7.73
C VAL A 574 -18.31 -0.52 -8.61
N GLY A 575 -18.69 0.68 -8.20
CA GLY A 575 -19.63 1.53 -8.93
C GLY A 575 -19.01 2.15 -10.19
N GLU A 576 -19.86 2.76 -10.99
CA GLU A 576 -19.44 3.49 -12.19
C GLU A 576 -18.41 4.59 -11.89
N SER A 577 -17.51 4.84 -12.84
CA SER A 577 -16.61 5.99 -12.80
C SER A 577 -16.35 6.54 -14.20
N PHE A 578 -16.09 7.84 -14.34
CA PHE A 578 -15.66 8.40 -15.62
C PHE A 578 -14.29 7.84 -16.01
N VAL A 579 -14.03 7.68 -17.29
CA VAL A 579 -12.73 7.20 -17.80
C VAL A 579 -11.62 8.20 -17.47
N GLY A 580 -10.40 7.72 -17.32
CA GLY A 580 -9.23 8.57 -17.05
C GLY A 580 -8.98 9.57 -18.17
N ASN A 581 -8.37 10.70 -17.83
CA ASN A 581 -8.07 11.80 -18.74
C ASN A 581 -9.32 12.41 -19.44
N ASP A 582 -10.47 12.38 -18.74
CA ASP A 582 -11.74 12.99 -19.19
C ASP A 582 -12.28 13.95 -18.12
N LEU A 583 -11.60 15.09 -17.96
CA LEU A 583 -11.99 16.12 -16.98
C LEU A 583 -13.34 16.77 -17.30
N SER A 584 -13.77 16.73 -18.55
CA SER A 584 -15.07 17.25 -18.99
C SER A 584 -16.23 16.28 -18.79
N ASN A 585 -15.94 15.01 -18.43
CA ASN A 585 -16.90 13.91 -18.29
C ASN A 585 -17.72 13.64 -19.58
N SER A 586 -17.08 13.77 -20.74
CA SER A 586 -17.72 13.67 -22.06
C SER A 586 -17.50 12.34 -22.77
N ASN A 587 -16.51 11.53 -22.34
CA ASN A 587 -16.08 10.30 -23.02
C ASN A 587 -16.76 9.02 -22.50
N GLY A 588 -17.72 9.18 -21.55
CA GLY A 588 -18.46 8.06 -20.98
C GLY A 588 -17.88 7.56 -19.65
N LYS A 589 -18.42 6.43 -19.19
CA LYS A 589 -18.08 5.83 -17.91
C LYS A 589 -17.60 4.40 -18.08
N LEU A 590 -16.76 3.95 -17.17
CA LEU A 590 -16.59 2.55 -16.84
C LEU A 590 -17.87 2.06 -16.17
N GLU A 591 -18.37 0.91 -16.59
CA GLU A 591 -19.55 0.29 -16.01
C GLU A 591 -19.24 -0.25 -14.61
N ASP A 592 -20.25 -0.33 -13.77
CA ASP A 592 -20.18 -0.98 -12.47
C ASP A 592 -20.13 -2.50 -12.62
N TYR A 593 -19.58 -3.18 -11.60
CA TYR A 593 -19.49 -4.64 -11.62
C TYR A 593 -19.47 -5.24 -10.21
N TRP A 594 -19.85 -6.53 -10.13
CA TRP A 594 -19.73 -7.37 -8.95
C TRP A 594 -18.73 -8.51 -9.17
N LEU A 595 -17.84 -8.70 -8.22
CA LEU A 595 -16.97 -9.86 -8.15
C LEU A 595 -17.35 -10.71 -6.93
N TYR A 596 -17.58 -12.00 -7.14
CA TYR A 596 -17.86 -12.95 -6.08
C TYR A 596 -16.70 -13.92 -5.93
N ASP A 597 -16.32 -14.20 -4.68
CA ASP A 597 -15.19 -15.06 -4.35
C ASP A 597 -15.66 -16.14 -3.36
N ILE A 598 -15.10 -17.33 -3.47
CA ILE A 598 -15.27 -18.42 -2.49
C ILE A 598 -13.90 -18.95 -2.10
N LEU A 599 -13.70 -19.15 -0.79
CA LEU A 599 -12.53 -19.82 -0.24
C LEU A 599 -12.97 -20.89 0.72
N ILE A 600 -12.27 -22.03 0.70
CA ILE A 600 -12.42 -23.14 1.61
C ILE A 600 -11.08 -23.35 2.30
N ASN A 601 -11.06 -23.42 3.63
CA ASN A 601 -9.93 -23.86 4.43
C ASN A 601 -10.35 -25.13 5.18
N TYR A 602 -9.55 -26.18 5.04
CA TYR A 602 -9.76 -27.47 5.72
C TYR A 602 -8.50 -27.87 6.49
N GLU A 603 -8.60 -27.88 7.80
CA GLU A 603 -7.53 -28.32 8.69
C GLU A 603 -7.39 -29.85 8.63
N LEU A 604 -6.32 -30.30 7.98
CA LEU A 604 -5.96 -31.71 7.86
C LEU A 604 -5.36 -32.25 9.16
N SER A 605 -4.67 -31.38 9.90
CA SER A 605 -4.08 -31.61 11.23
C SER A 605 -3.83 -30.27 11.90
N GLU A 606 -3.37 -30.26 13.15
CA GLU A 606 -2.97 -29.04 13.89
C GLU A 606 -1.92 -28.20 13.15
N SER A 607 -1.10 -28.82 12.31
CA SER A 607 -0.01 -28.16 11.57
C SER A 607 -0.21 -28.08 10.05
N ALA A 608 -1.31 -28.62 9.50
CA ALA A 608 -1.52 -28.67 8.06
C ALA A 608 -2.95 -28.28 7.67
N THR A 609 -3.06 -27.32 6.77
CA THR A 609 -4.33 -26.83 6.22
C THR A 609 -4.31 -26.98 4.69
N PHE A 610 -5.31 -27.64 4.14
CA PHE A 610 -5.64 -27.54 2.72
C PHE A 610 -6.50 -26.30 2.50
N PHE A 611 -6.21 -25.54 1.45
CA PHE A 611 -7.10 -24.45 1.03
C PHE A 611 -7.35 -24.51 -0.47
N GLY A 612 -8.54 -24.06 -0.86
CA GLY A 612 -8.94 -23.92 -2.25
C GLY A 612 -9.82 -22.71 -2.41
N GLY A 613 -9.70 -22.02 -3.54
CA GLY A 613 -10.46 -20.80 -3.77
C GLY A 613 -10.75 -20.54 -5.23
N VAL A 614 -11.81 -19.75 -5.44
CA VAL A 614 -12.20 -19.22 -6.74
C VAL A 614 -12.43 -17.73 -6.58
N ASP A 615 -11.62 -16.91 -7.25
CA ASP A 615 -11.85 -15.48 -7.42
C ASP A 615 -12.65 -15.24 -8.70
N ASN A 616 -13.51 -14.21 -8.70
CA ASN A 616 -14.44 -13.92 -9.79
C ASN A 616 -15.25 -15.17 -10.20
N LEU A 617 -15.97 -15.75 -9.25
CA LEU A 617 -16.70 -17.02 -9.38
C LEU A 617 -17.64 -17.07 -10.60
N LEU A 618 -18.31 -15.94 -10.90
CA LEU A 618 -19.27 -15.85 -12.00
C LEU A 618 -18.62 -15.52 -13.35
N ASP A 619 -17.29 -15.35 -13.40
CA ASP A 619 -16.53 -14.97 -14.59
C ASP A 619 -16.97 -13.63 -15.17
N GLU A 620 -17.25 -12.66 -14.28
CA GLU A 620 -17.66 -11.31 -14.65
C GLU A 620 -16.62 -10.64 -15.54
N GLU A 621 -17.06 -10.10 -16.65
CA GLU A 621 -16.24 -9.36 -17.60
C GLU A 621 -16.27 -7.86 -17.28
N TYR A 622 -15.19 -7.33 -16.71
CA TYR A 622 -15.09 -5.93 -16.32
C TYR A 622 -13.82 -5.28 -16.86
N LEU A 623 -13.79 -3.96 -16.83
CA LEU A 623 -12.58 -3.16 -17.07
C LEU A 623 -11.96 -2.72 -15.74
N SER A 624 -10.69 -3.02 -15.54
CA SER A 624 -9.94 -2.58 -14.36
C SER A 624 -9.73 -1.06 -14.37
N THR A 625 -9.47 -0.49 -15.54
CA THR A 625 -9.35 0.95 -15.80
C THR A 625 -9.49 1.24 -17.30
N ALA A 626 -9.69 2.50 -17.65
CA ALA A 626 -9.62 2.99 -19.02
C ALA A 626 -9.17 4.45 -19.07
N TYR A 627 -8.47 4.82 -20.14
CA TYR A 627 -8.04 6.19 -20.44
C TYR A 627 -8.52 6.54 -21.84
N ASN A 628 -9.55 7.37 -21.95
CA ASN A 628 -10.24 7.62 -23.22
C ASN A 628 -10.65 6.31 -23.91
N THR A 629 -10.03 5.96 -25.04
CA THR A 629 -10.29 4.72 -25.82
C THR A 629 -9.35 3.57 -25.47
N ALA A 630 -8.39 3.78 -24.59
CA ALA A 630 -7.44 2.78 -24.13
C ALA A 630 -8.06 1.98 -22.98
N LEU A 631 -8.48 0.74 -23.23
CA LEU A 631 -9.19 -0.12 -22.30
C LEU A 631 -8.24 -1.16 -21.69
N TYR A 632 -8.37 -1.42 -20.39
CA TYR A 632 -7.58 -2.39 -19.65
C TYR A 632 -8.51 -3.42 -18.98
N PRO A 633 -8.72 -4.60 -19.60
CA PRO A 633 -9.56 -5.66 -19.05
C PRO A 633 -9.08 -6.15 -17.68
N GLY A 634 -10.03 -6.37 -16.77
CA GLY A 634 -9.80 -7.04 -15.50
C GLY A 634 -9.64 -8.54 -15.65
N GLU A 635 -9.14 -9.21 -14.60
CA GLU A 635 -8.94 -10.66 -14.58
C GLU A 635 -10.28 -11.42 -14.61
N GLY A 636 -10.35 -12.48 -15.40
CA GLY A 636 -11.45 -13.43 -15.39
C GLY A 636 -11.39 -14.36 -14.18
N ARG A 637 -12.21 -15.44 -14.21
CA ARG A 637 -12.25 -16.44 -13.13
C ARG A 637 -10.87 -17.06 -12.89
N ASN A 638 -10.45 -17.07 -11.62
CA ASN A 638 -9.18 -17.65 -11.18
C ASN A 638 -9.44 -18.70 -10.09
N VAL A 639 -9.07 -19.95 -10.37
CA VAL A 639 -9.18 -21.09 -9.44
C VAL A 639 -7.81 -21.44 -8.91
N ARG A 640 -7.70 -21.73 -7.61
CA ARG A 640 -6.45 -22.14 -6.98
C ARG A 640 -6.68 -23.16 -5.88
N ALA A 641 -5.65 -23.97 -5.61
CA ALA A 641 -5.62 -24.88 -4.49
C ALA A 641 -4.19 -25.05 -3.96
N GLY A 642 -4.05 -25.29 -2.69
CA GLY A 642 -2.75 -25.40 -2.04
C GLY A 642 -2.78 -25.99 -0.64
N LEU A 643 -1.58 -26.04 -0.06
CA LEU A 643 -1.35 -26.51 1.29
C LEU A 643 -0.58 -25.45 2.07
N ARG A 644 -0.96 -25.31 3.34
CA ARG A 644 -0.24 -24.49 4.32
C ARG A 644 0.17 -25.37 5.48
N PHE A 645 1.42 -25.20 5.90
CA PHE A 645 1.99 -25.85 7.08
C PHE A 645 2.41 -24.77 8.07
N SER A 646 2.07 -24.94 9.34
CA SER A 646 2.45 -24.05 10.44
C SER A 646 2.96 -24.89 11.62
N PHE A 647 4.11 -24.52 12.15
CA PHE A 647 4.79 -25.26 13.23
C PHE A 647 5.20 -24.32 14.36
#